data_d5ca483498581b6746ebc08028a2da1e
#
_entry.id   d5ca483498581b6746ebc08028a2da1e
#
_cell.length_a   1.000
_cell.length_b   1.000
_cell.length_c   1.000
_cell.angle_alpha   90.00
_cell.angle_beta   90.00
_cell.angle_gamma   90.00
#
_symmetry.space_group_name_H-M   'P 1'
#
loop_
_entity.id
_entity.type
_entity.pdbx_description
1 polymer ?
#
loop_
_entity_poly.entity_id
_entity_poly.type
_entity_poly.pdbx_seq_one_letter_code
_entity_poly.pdbx_strand_id
1 'polypeptide(L)'
;MILREAKFGTAPTIYVEKRDGRRVAFDVTKIYKAMVRAAQEVGPLNPMLEAKLETITDRVVAEISSRFAKYVKIYEIQNIVEHELLNAKEYAIAENYITYRTQRDFERSKATDINFTIDKLLNKDCTVVNENANKDSDVFNTQRDLTAGIVGKSIGLKMLPPHVANAHQKGDIHYHDLDYSPYTPMTNCCLIDFDGMLKNGFKIGNAEVESPKSIQTATAQISQIIANVASSQYGGCSADRIDEVLAPYAELNYQKHLKDAEQWVLPDKQEEYAWAKTKKDIYDAMQSLEYEINTLFTSNGQTPFTSLGFGLGTNRFEREIQKAILNIRIKGLGSEHRTAIFPKLIFTLKRGLNLEPGTPNYDIKGLALECATKRMYPDVLSYDKIIDLTGSFKVPMGCRSFLQGWKDENGQEVNSGRMNLGVVTVNLPRIALESEGDLDKFWEIFNERMNIAEDALVYRVERTKEASPANAPILYQYGAFGKRLGKYDQVDQLFTHRRATVSLGYIGLYEVAAVFYGGNWETNPEAKDFTVAIVKDMKRRVEEWSEQYDYHFSVYSTPSESLTDRFCRLDTEKFGVVPDITDKEYYTNSFHYDVRKNPTPFEKLDFEKIYPEVGASGGFIHYCEYPVLQQNPKALEAVWDYAYDRVGYLGTNTPIDRCYKCNLEGDFTPTERGFTCPNCGNSDPKTVDVVKRTCGYLGNPQARPMVNGRHKEISARVKHMNGSTIKYEGN
;
A
#
# COMPACT_ATOMS: atom_id res chain seq x y z
N MET A 1 -52.43 -10.06 24.19
CA MET A 1 -52.62 -11.46 23.84
C MET A 1 -51.87 -12.29 24.85
N ILE A 2 -52.61 -12.85 25.86
CA ILE A 2 -52.04 -13.58 26.98
C ILE A 2 -51.82 -15.02 26.50
N LEU A 3 -50.54 -15.40 26.36
CA LEU A 3 -50.14 -16.76 26.00
C LEU A 3 -50.53 -17.71 27.16
N ARG A 4 -51.36 -18.69 26.86
CA ARG A 4 -51.68 -19.81 27.79
C ARG A 4 -50.42 -20.65 27.99
N GLU A 5 -49.77 -20.50 29.15
CA GLU A 5 -48.54 -21.23 29.54
C GLU A 5 -48.75 -22.73 29.88
N ALA A 6 -49.91 -23.33 29.61
CA ALA A 6 -50.26 -24.63 30.13
C ALA A 6 -50.73 -25.66 29.08
N LYS A 7 -50.01 -25.80 27.95
CA LYS A 7 -50.41 -26.83 26.94
C LYS A 7 -49.38 -27.91 26.63
N PHE A 8 -48.14 -27.71 27.00
CA PHE A 8 -47.12 -28.74 26.73
C PHE A 8 -46.88 -29.56 28.00
N GLY A 9 -46.91 -30.90 27.89
CA GLY A 9 -46.70 -31.84 29.01
C GLY A 9 -45.36 -31.57 29.73
N THR A 10 -45.15 -32.18 30.90
CA THR A 10 -43.96 -32.04 31.73
C THR A 10 -42.68 -32.13 30.89
N ALA A 11 -42.00 -31.00 30.72
CA ALA A 11 -40.74 -30.95 29.98
C ALA A 11 -39.70 -31.89 30.63
N PRO A 12 -39.01 -32.71 29.85
CA PRO A 12 -37.94 -33.55 30.39
C PRO A 12 -36.88 -32.69 31.09
N THR A 13 -36.26 -33.23 32.13
CA THR A 13 -35.18 -32.55 32.87
C THR A 13 -33.89 -32.58 32.06
N ILE A 14 -33.95 -31.97 30.84
CA ILE A 14 -32.86 -31.89 29.88
C ILE A 14 -32.34 -30.47 29.90
N TYR A 15 -31.02 -30.31 29.79
CA TYR A 15 -30.38 -29.01 29.63
C TYR A 15 -29.93 -28.80 28.18
N VAL A 16 -30.13 -27.59 27.69
CA VAL A 16 -29.62 -27.18 26.38
C VAL A 16 -28.23 -26.57 26.53
N GLU A 17 -27.26 -27.19 25.89
CA GLU A 17 -25.91 -26.62 25.78
C GLU A 17 -25.90 -25.60 24.63
N LYS A 18 -25.71 -24.35 25.00
CA LYS A 18 -25.56 -23.25 24.06
C LYS A 18 -24.22 -23.37 23.37
N ARG A 19 -24.05 -22.68 22.23
CA ARG A 19 -22.77 -22.65 21.46
C ARG A 19 -21.59 -22.07 22.24
N ASP A 20 -21.84 -21.20 23.21
CA ASP A 20 -20.87 -20.64 24.15
C ASP A 20 -20.55 -21.54 25.36
N GLY A 21 -21.03 -22.79 25.33
CA GLY A 21 -20.81 -23.77 26.39
C GLY A 21 -21.76 -23.63 27.62
N ARG A 22 -22.56 -22.56 27.72
CA ARG A 22 -23.51 -22.37 28.82
C ARG A 22 -24.65 -23.36 28.71
N ARG A 23 -25.06 -23.90 29.87
CA ARG A 23 -26.19 -24.82 29.98
C ARG A 23 -27.40 -24.11 30.56
N VAL A 24 -28.53 -24.22 29.88
CA VAL A 24 -29.82 -23.64 30.29
C VAL A 24 -30.89 -24.71 30.29
N ALA A 25 -31.92 -24.56 31.11
CA ALA A 25 -33.05 -25.49 31.11
C ALA A 25 -33.73 -25.54 29.73
N PHE A 26 -34.16 -26.71 29.33
CA PHE A 26 -34.90 -26.91 28.10
C PHE A 26 -36.26 -26.21 28.17
N ASP A 27 -36.58 -25.42 27.16
CA ASP A 27 -37.77 -24.58 27.09
C ASP A 27 -38.51 -24.83 25.77
N VAL A 28 -39.56 -25.61 25.81
CA VAL A 28 -40.39 -26.02 24.67
C VAL A 28 -41.00 -24.82 23.96
N THR A 29 -41.35 -23.77 24.71
CA THR A 29 -42.01 -22.58 24.12
C THR A 29 -41.14 -21.85 23.12
N LYS A 30 -39.83 -21.97 23.25
CA LYS A 30 -38.88 -21.36 22.30
C LYS A 30 -38.91 -22.07 20.95
N ILE A 31 -39.09 -23.38 20.92
CA ILE A 31 -39.21 -24.16 19.69
C ILE A 31 -40.48 -23.75 18.96
N TYR A 32 -41.61 -23.77 19.66
CA TYR A 32 -42.90 -23.37 19.10
C TYR A 32 -42.87 -21.95 18.55
N LYS A 33 -42.40 -20.98 19.36
CA LYS A 33 -42.26 -19.57 18.91
C LYS A 33 -41.38 -19.40 17.69
N ALA A 34 -40.31 -20.18 17.54
CA ALA A 34 -39.46 -20.13 16.38
C ALA A 34 -40.16 -20.63 15.09
N MET A 35 -40.91 -21.72 15.18
CA MET A 35 -41.71 -22.24 14.07
C MET A 35 -42.88 -21.30 13.71
N VAL A 36 -43.54 -20.71 14.71
CA VAL A 36 -44.61 -19.71 14.48
C VAL A 36 -44.06 -18.48 13.71
N ARG A 37 -42.89 -17.97 14.08
CA ARG A 37 -42.29 -16.87 13.34
C ARG A 37 -41.98 -17.24 11.90
N ALA A 38 -41.40 -18.41 11.65
CA ALA A 38 -41.13 -18.89 10.30
C ALA A 38 -42.43 -19.06 9.47
N ALA A 39 -43.52 -19.48 10.12
CA ALA A 39 -44.83 -19.61 9.48
C ALA A 39 -45.48 -18.26 9.17
N GLN A 40 -45.34 -17.27 10.02
CA GLN A 40 -45.82 -15.88 9.80
C GLN A 40 -45.18 -15.17 8.59
N GLU A 41 -43.94 -15.52 8.26
CA GLU A 41 -43.27 -15.03 7.05
C GLU A 41 -43.82 -15.68 5.76
N VAL A 42 -44.43 -16.87 5.86
CA VAL A 42 -45.07 -17.53 4.73
C VAL A 42 -46.50 -16.99 4.50
N GLY A 43 -47.20 -16.63 5.58
CA GLY A 43 -48.55 -16.09 5.49
C GLY A 43 -49.26 -15.98 6.86
N PRO A 44 -50.51 -15.51 6.87
CA PRO A 44 -51.27 -15.36 8.13
C PRO A 44 -51.55 -16.71 8.77
N LEU A 45 -51.31 -16.79 10.06
CA LEU A 45 -51.64 -17.97 10.87
C LEU A 45 -53.15 -18.19 10.94
N ASN A 46 -53.56 -19.44 10.81
CA ASN A 46 -54.93 -19.88 11.05
C ASN A 46 -54.96 -20.99 12.12
N PRO A 47 -56.10 -21.22 12.76
CA PRO A 47 -56.18 -22.19 13.85
C PRO A 47 -55.76 -23.63 13.48
N MET A 48 -55.91 -24.01 12.22
CA MET A 48 -55.52 -25.33 11.72
C MET A 48 -53.99 -25.45 11.64
N LEU A 49 -53.29 -24.39 11.15
CA LEU A 49 -51.84 -24.34 11.08
C LEU A 49 -51.23 -24.25 12.48
N GLU A 50 -51.84 -23.47 13.40
CA GLU A 50 -51.38 -23.40 14.78
C GLU A 50 -51.46 -24.79 15.48
N ALA A 51 -52.55 -25.52 15.33
CA ALA A 51 -52.69 -26.88 15.87
C ALA A 51 -51.66 -27.84 15.25
N LYS A 52 -51.33 -27.66 13.97
CA LYS A 52 -50.32 -28.48 13.29
C LYS A 52 -48.90 -28.16 13.83
N LEU A 53 -48.58 -26.90 14.06
CA LEU A 53 -47.30 -26.51 14.66
C LEU A 53 -47.18 -26.98 16.12
N GLU A 54 -48.28 -27.01 16.90
CA GLU A 54 -48.29 -27.61 18.22
C GLU A 54 -47.94 -29.11 18.12
N THR A 55 -48.56 -29.85 17.20
CA THR A 55 -48.29 -31.28 16.97
C THR A 55 -46.84 -31.53 16.56
N ILE A 56 -46.27 -30.68 15.72
CA ILE A 56 -44.87 -30.78 15.32
C ILE A 56 -43.95 -30.51 16.52
N THR A 57 -44.28 -29.52 17.36
CA THR A 57 -43.55 -29.24 18.61
C THR A 57 -43.53 -30.48 19.54
N ASP A 58 -44.67 -31.16 19.72
CA ASP A 58 -44.74 -32.37 20.56
C ASP A 58 -43.85 -33.50 20.00
N ARG A 59 -43.79 -33.68 18.68
CA ARG A 59 -42.90 -34.65 18.04
C ARG A 59 -41.43 -34.30 18.24
N VAL A 60 -41.07 -33.04 18.08
CA VAL A 60 -39.68 -32.54 18.33
C VAL A 60 -39.27 -32.83 19.78
N VAL A 61 -40.17 -32.57 20.76
CA VAL A 61 -39.92 -32.84 22.18
C VAL A 61 -39.79 -34.35 22.45
N ALA A 62 -40.65 -35.17 21.85
CA ALA A 62 -40.59 -36.63 21.98
C ALA A 62 -39.27 -37.18 21.42
N GLU A 63 -38.82 -36.70 20.24
CA GLU A 63 -37.56 -37.11 19.63
C GLU A 63 -36.37 -36.68 20.47
N ILE A 64 -36.34 -35.44 20.98
CA ILE A 64 -35.28 -34.96 21.88
C ILE A 64 -35.24 -35.85 23.15
N SER A 65 -36.37 -36.13 23.74
CA SER A 65 -36.46 -36.94 24.96
C SER A 65 -36.02 -38.39 24.76
N SER A 66 -36.22 -38.93 23.55
CA SER A 66 -35.81 -40.30 23.22
C SER A 66 -34.32 -40.42 22.94
N ARG A 67 -33.71 -39.38 22.37
CA ARG A 67 -32.31 -39.39 21.94
C ARG A 67 -31.32 -38.87 23.00
N PHE A 68 -31.77 -37.98 23.89
CA PHE A 68 -30.88 -37.30 24.82
C PHE A 68 -31.33 -37.46 26.27
N ALA A 69 -30.48 -38.04 27.11
CA ALA A 69 -30.83 -38.33 28.51
C ALA A 69 -30.64 -37.11 29.44
N LYS A 70 -29.68 -36.24 29.20
CA LYS A 70 -29.31 -35.16 30.13
C LYS A 70 -28.99 -33.81 29.45
N TYR A 71 -28.34 -33.85 28.32
CA TYR A 71 -27.89 -32.65 27.57
C TYR A 71 -28.18 -32.83 26.09
N VAL A 72 -28.61 -31.73 25.44
CA VAL A 72 -28.75 -31.62 23.98
C VAL A 72 -28.12 -30.34 23.50
N LYS A 73 -27.38 -30.38 22.43
CA LYS A 73 -26.77 -29.17 21.84
C LYS A 73 -27.80 -28.41 21.01
N ILE A 74 -27.72 -27.08 21.03
CA ILE A 74 -28.71 -26.22 20.33
C ILE A 74 -28.85 -26.56 18.85
N TYR A 75 -27.77 -26.94 18.15
CA TYR A 75 -27.81 -27.29 16.74
C TYR A 75 -28.57 -28.61 16.49
N GLU A 76 -28.53 -29.56 17.44
CA GLU A 76 -29.27 -30.84 17.36
C GLU A 76 -30.78 -30.60 17.45
N ILE A 77 -31.19 -29.69 18.34
CA ILE A 77 -32.61 -29.27 18.44
C ILE A 77 -33.04 -28.64 17.10
N GLN A 78 -32.22 -27.77 16.53
CA GLN A 78 -32.55 -27.11 15.28
C GLN A 78 -32.69 -28.10 14.12
N ASN A 79 -31.79 -29.07 14.01
CA ASN A 79 -31.88 -30.14 12.99
C ASN A 79 -33.13 -30.98 13.14
N ILE A 80 -33.53 -31.32 14.37
CA ILE A 80 -34.78 -32.08 14.64
C ILE A 80 -35.99 -31.24 14.21
N VAL A 81 -36.03 -29.94 14.52
CA VAL A 81 -37.12 -29.04 14.08
C VAL A 81 -37.25 -29.01 12.57
N GLU A 82 -36.14 -28.87 11.87
CA GLU A 82 -36.11 -28.86 10.39
C GLU A 82 -36.63 -30.16 9.81
N HIS A 83 -36.19 -31.29 10.38
CA HIS A 83 -36.62 -32.62 9.95
C HIS A 83 -38.11 -32.86 10.18
N GLU A 84 -38.65 -32.45 11.33
CA GLU A 84 -40.06 -32.61 11.65
C GLU A 84 -40.96 -31.67 10.82
N LEU A 85 -40.52 -30.47 10.46
CA LEU A 85 -41.24 -29.59 9.53
C LEU A 85 -41.29 -30.19 8.11
N LEU A 86 -40.21 -30.79 7.64
CA LEU A 86 -40.14 -31.47 6.34
C LEU A 86 -41.02 -32.73 6.34
N ASN A 87 -40.99 -33.54 7.40
CA ASN A 87 -41.82 -34.74 7.57
C ASN A 87 -43.31 -34.39 7.60
N ALA A 88 -43.66 -33.23 8.17
CA ALA A 88 -45.03 -32.72 8.18
C ALA A 88 -45.46 -32.10 6.85
N LYS A 89 -44.56 -32.09 5.83
CA LYS A 89 -44.75 -31.49 4.50
C LYS A 89 -45.00 -29.96 4.54
N GLU A 90 -44.48 -29.28 5.56
CA GLU A 90 -44.53 -27.83 5.70
C GLU A 90 -43.26 -27.20 5.05
N TYR A 91 -43.09 -27.45 3.76
CA TYR A 91 -41.86 -27.11 3.04
C TYR A 91 -41.53 -25.62 3.05
N ALA A 92 -42.51 -24.74 2.85
CA ALA A 92 -42.28 -23.29 2.85
C ALA A 92 -41.90 -22.78 4.26
N ILE A 93 -42.47 -23.36 5.33
CA ILE A 93 -42.12 -23.00 6.71
C ILE A 93 -40.72 -23.54 7.03
N ALA A 94 -40.38 -24.75 6.59
CA ALA A 94 -39.05 -25.32 6.76
C ALA A 94 -37.98 -24.48 6.06
N GLU A 95 -38.24 -24.07 4.82
CA GLU A 95 -37.35 -23.21 4.04
C GLU A 95 -37.07 -21.88 4.74
N ASN A 96 -38.13 -21.21 5.23
CA ASN A 96 -37.98 -19.96 5.98
C ASN A 96 -37.25 -20.17 7.33
N TYR A 97 -37.51 -21.26 8.01
CA TYR A 97 -36.83 -21.61 9.25
C TYR A 97 -35.32 -21.84 9.03
N ILE A 98 -34.96 -22.61 8.00
CA ILE A 98 -33.57 -22.88 7.60
C ILE A 98 -32.85 -21.59 7.16
N THR A 99 -33.52 -20.80 6.33
CA THR A 99 -32.98 -19.51 5.83
C THR A 99 -32.71 -18.57 7.01
N TYR A 100 -33.66 -18.36 7.89
CA TYR A 100 -33.51 -17.53 9.08
C TYR A 100 -32.41 -18.04 10.01
N ARG A 101 -32.32 -19.35 10.23
CA ARG A 101 -31.22 -19.97 11.01
C ARG A 101 -29.88 -19.71 10.37
N THR A 102 -29.74 -19.98 9.07
CA THR A 102 -28.47 -19.79 8.30
C THR A 102 -28.03 -18.36 8.35
N GLN A 103 -28.94 -17.41 8.15
CA GLN A 103 -28.64 -15.99 8.23
C GLN A 103 -28.20 -15.57 9.64
N ARG A 104 -28.86 -16.04 10.68
CA ARG A 104 -28.48 -15.76 12.07
C ARG A 104 -27.15 -16.39 12.46
N ASP A 105 -26.83 -17.57 11.96
CA ASP A 105 -25.56 -18.23 12.20
C ASP A 105 -24.43 -17.52 11.49
N PHE A 106 -24.69 -17.04 10.28
CA PHE A 106 -23.77 -16.21 9.51
C PHE A 106 -23.52 -14.84 10.18
N GLU A 107 -24.55 -14.15 10.67
CA GLU A 107 -24.40 -12.89 11.41
C GLU A 107 -23.61 -13.06 12.72
N ARG A 108 -23.84 -14.17 13.44
CA ARG A 108 -23.12 -14.48 14.69
C ARG A 108 -21.67 -14.87 14.44
N SER A 109 -21.38 -15.66 13.40
CA SER A 109 -20.02 -16.03 13.05
C SER A 109 -19.19 -14.77 12.70
N LYS A 110 -19.79 -13.80 12.00
CA LYS A 110 -19.16 -12.53 11.68
C LYS A 110 -18.88 -11.65 12.90
N ALA A 111 -19.83 -11.53 13.81
CA ALA A 111 -19.63 -10.77 15.05
C ALA A 111 -18.56 -11.44 15.94
N THR A 112 -18.50 -12.76 15.95
CA THR A 112 -17.46 -13.53 16.66
C THR A 112 -16.10 -13.35 15.99
N ASP A 113 -16.02 -13.30 14.66
CA ASP A 113 -14.79 -13.12 13.90
C ASP A 113 -14.18 -11.71 14.12
N ILE A 114 -15.00 -10.66 14.06
CA ILE A 114 -14.57 -9.30 14.36
C ILE A 114 -14.06 -9.21 15.81
N ASN A 115 -14.81 -9.69 16.79
CA ASN A 115 -14.40 -9.64 18.19
C ASN A 115 -13.12 -10.44 18.42
N PHE A 116 -12.99 -11.62 17.83
CA PHE A 116 -11.78 -12.43 17.92
C PHE A 116 -10.56 -11.72 17.31
N THR A 117 -10.73 -11.02 16.18
CA THR A 117 -9.67 -10.25 15.56
C THR A 117 -9.28 -9.02 16.39
N ILE A 118 -10.27 -8.36 17.02
CA ILE A 118 -10.00 -7.26 17.97
C ILE A 118 -9.26 -7.78 19.20
N ASP A 119 -9.64 -8.94 19.75
CA ASP A 119 -8.92 -9.57 20.87
C ASP A 119 -7.48 -9.89 20.49
N LYS A 120 -7.22 -10.39 19.29
CA LYS A 120 -5.86 -10.58 18.75
C LYS A 120 -5.09 -9.25 18.68
N LEU A 121 -5.70 -8.17 18.20
CA LEU A 121 -5.09 -6.85 18.16
C LEU A 121 -4.68 -6.38 19.56
N LEU A 122 -5.59 -6.51 20.53
CA LEU A 122 -5.34 -6.09 21.92
C LEU A 122 -4.23 -6.92 22.59
N ASN A 123 -4.11 -8.19 22.22
CA ASN A 123 -3.05 -9.08 22.67
C ASN A 123 -1.76 -8.98 21.82
N LYS A 124 -1.67 -8.02 20.92
CA LYS A 124 -0.51 -7.78 20.03
C LYS A 124 -0.11 -9.01 19.20
N ASP A 125 -1.10 -9.78 18.73
CA ASP A 125 -0.87 -10.92 17.84
C ASP A 125 -0.24 -10.44 16.52
N CYS A 126 0.90 -10.98 16.17
CA CYS A 126 1.68 -10.58 15.01
C CYS A 126 0.91 -10.73 13.67
N THR A 127 -0.06 -11.62 13.61
CA THR A 127 -0.89 -11.81 12.40
C THR A 127 -1.81 -10.64 12.11
N VAL A 128 -2.07 -9.78 13.10
CA VAL A 128 -2.94 -8.59 12.97
C VAL A 128 -2.10 -7.31 12.96
N VAL A 129 -1.11 -7.19 13.87
CA VAL A 129 -0.35 -5.94 14.03
C VAL A 129 0.74 -5.76 12.96
N ASN A 130 1.16 -6.85 12.29
CA ASN A 130 2.27 -6.82 11.33
C ASN A 130 1.86 -6.56 9.87
N GLU A 131 0.57 -6.37 9.59
CA GLU A 131 0.11 -6.13 8.21
C GLU A 131 0.65 -4.85 7.58
N ASN A 132 0.88 -3.81 8.38
CA ASN A 132 1.34 -2.51 7.90
C ASN A 132 2.55 -2.02 8.69
N ALA A 133 3.72 -2.06 8.07
CA ALA A 133 4.99 -1.65 8.67
C ALA A 133 5.09 -0.14 9.03
N ASN A 134 4.13 0.69 8.61
CA ASN A 134 4.10 2.12 8.93
C ASN A 134 3.18 2.46 10.09
N LYS A 135 2.49 1.46 10.66
CA LYS A 135 1.60 1.60 11.80
C LYS A 135 2.24 1.02 13.05
N ASP A 136 2.62 1.87 14.00
CA ASP A 136 3.12 1.45 15.30
C ASP A 136 1.95 1.16 16.23
N SER A 137 1.69 -0.12 16.51
CA SER A 137 0.56 -0.57 17.33
C SER A 137 0.65 -0.17 18.81
N ASP A 138 1.76 0.36 19.28
CA ASP A 138 1.89 0.87 20.65
C ASP A 138 1.30 2.28 20.81
N VAL A 139 1.11 3.01 19.71
CA VAL A 139 0.52 4.35 19.70
C VAL A 139 -1.01 4.26 19.76
N PHE A 140 -1.64 4.93 20.72
CA PHE A 140 -3.10 4.87 20.94
C PHE A 140 -3.92 5.23 19.69
N ASN A 141 -3.47 6.20 18.91
CA ASN A 141 -4.14 6.61 17.68
C ASN A 141 -4.12 5.49 16.64
N THR A 142 -2.98 4.81 16.53
CA THR A 142 -2.81 3.64 15.65
C THR A 142 -3.66 2.45 16.09
N GLN A 143 -3.74 2.17 17.39
CA GLN A 143 -4.62 1.10 17.91
C GLN A 143 -6.08 1.33 17.54
N ARG A 144 -6.54 2.58 17.66
CA ARG A 144 -7.90 2.95 17.26
C ARG A 144 -8.13 2.79 15.76
N ASP A 145 -7.18 3.20 14.94
CA ASP A 145 -7.26 3.05 13.47
C ASP A 145 -7.23 1.58 13.04
N LEU A 146 -6.37 0.76 13.64
CA LEU A 146 -6.33 -0.69 13.38
C LEU A 146 -7.66 -1.36 13.75
N THR A 147 -8.30 -0.95 14.86
CA THR A 147 -9.64 -1.44 15.23
C THR A 147 -10.68 -1.03 14.18
N ALA A 148 -10.66 0.21 13.72
CA ALA A 148 -11.53 0.69 12.65
C ALA A 148 -11.28 -0.08 11.34
N GLY A 149 -10.04 -0.38 11.03
CA GLY A 149 -9.65 -1.17 9.86
C GLY A 149 -10.18 -2.61 9.87
N ILE A 150 -10.22 -3.27 11.03
CA ILE A 150 -10.83 -4.61 11.18
C ILE A 150 -12.34 -4.56 10.81
N VAL A 151 -13.04 -3.55 11.29
CA VAL A 151 -14.46 -3.33 10.95
C VAL A 151 -14.61 -2.97 9.47
N GLY A 152 -13.76 -2.06 8.97
CA GLY A 152 -13.73 -1.63 7.57
C GLY A 152 -13.56 -2.80 6.60
N LYS A 153 -12.60 -3.70 6.85
CA LYS A 153 -12.40 -4.93 6.07
C LYS A 153 -13.64 -5.83 6.05
N SER A 154 -14.23 -6.07 7.22
CA SER A 154 -15.40 -6.95 7.33
C SER A 154 -16.61 -6.40 6.57
N ILE A 155 -16.84 -5.09 6.62
CA ILE A 155 -17.94 -4.44 5.89
C ILE A 155 -17.57 -4.33 4.40
N GLY A 156 -16.34 -3.93 4.09
CA GLY A 156 -15.85 -3.78 2.72
C GLY A 156 -16.00 -5.05 1.90
N LEU A 157 -15.67 -6.21 2.47
CA LEU A 157 -15.88 -7.51 1.81
C LEU A 157 -17.34 -7.77 1.43
N LYS A 158 -18.30 -7.28 2.23
CA LYS A 158 -19.73 -7.42 1.93
C LYS A 158 -20.23 -6.44 0.87
N MET A 159 -19.54 -5.31 0.72
CA MET A 159 -19.87 -4.31 -0.27
C MET A 159 -19.38 -4.68 -1.66
N LEU A 160 -18.30 -5.47 -1.75
CA LEU A 160 -17.75 -5.93 -3.03
C LEU A 160 -18.77 -6.85 -3.75
N PRO A 161 -18.77 -6.85 -5.10
CA PRO A 161 -19.48 -7.88 -5.87
C PRO A 161 -19.08 -9.27 -5.37
N PRO A 162 -20.03 -10.22 -5.24
CA PRO A 162 -19.77 -11.52 -4.60
C PRO A 162 -18.61 -12.31 -5.20
N HIS A 163 -18.45 -12.28 -6.53
CA HIS A 163 -17.35 -12.97 -7.21
C HIS A 163 -15.99 -12.30 -6.93
N VAL A 164 -15.94 -10.96 -6.83
CA VAL A 164 -14.74 -10.20 -6.46
C VAL A 164 -14.35 -10.49 -5.01
N ALA A 165 -15.32 -10.45 -4.08
CA ALA A 165 -15.07 -10.77 -2.66
C ALA A 165 -14.53 -12.20 -2.50
N ASN A 166 -15.11 -13.17 -3.20
CA ASN A 166 -14.68 -14.57 -3.19
C ASN A 166 -13.26 -14.73 -3.75
N ALA A 167 -12.96 -14.10 -4.90
CA ALA A 167 -11.63 -14.13 -5.50
C ALA A 167 -10.57 -13.49 -4.58
N HIS A 168 -10.90 -12.37 -3.91
CA HIS A 168 -10.03 -11.77 -2.92
C HIS A 168 -9.78 -12.71 -1.73
N GLN A 169 -10.82 -13.30 -1.16
CA GLN A 169 -10.70 -14.18 0.00
C GLN A 169 -9.90 -15.45 -0.31
N LYS A 170 -10.10 -16.04 -1.49
CA LYS A 170 -9.35 -17.21 -1.96
C LYS A 170 -7.90 -16.89 -2.30
N GLY A 171 -7.57 -15.63 -2.62
CA GLY A 171 -6.25 -15.19 -3.02
C GLY A 171 -5.99 -15.27 -4.52
N ASP A 172 -7.02 -15.31 -5.35
CA ASP A 172 -6.92 -15.20 -6.81
C ASP A 172 -6.54 -13.79 -7.23
N ILE A 173 -7.09 -12.80 -6.50
CA ILE A 173 -6.76 -11.39 -6.58
C ILE A 173 -6.55 -10.79 -5.19
N HIS A 174 -5.99 -9.58 -5.14
CA HIS A 174 -5.96 -8.76 -3.95
C HIS A 174 -6.60 -7.40 -4.25
N TYR A 175 -7.75 -7.14 -3.64
CA TYR A 175 -8.34 -5.82 -3.59
C TYR A 175 -7.63 -5.04 -2.48
N HIS A 176 -6.79 -4.07 -2.85
CA HIS A 176 -5.95 -3.35 -1.89
C HIS A 176 -6.76 -2.46 -0.95
N ASP A 177 -6.23 -2.26 0.25
CA ASP A 177 -6.70 -1.26 1.24
C ASP A 177 -8.17 -1.46 1.65
N LEU A 178 -8.60 -2.72 1.83
CA LEU A 178 -9.95 -3.07 2.27
C LEU A 178 -10.31 -2.52 3.65
N ASP A 179 -9.33 -2.14 4.44
CA ASP A 179 -9.49 -1.46 5.72
C ASP A 179 -10.02 -0.02 5.57
N TYR A 180 -9.85 0.57 4.38
CA TYR A 180 -10.37 1.90 4.03
C TYR A 180 -11.45 1.86 2.96
N SER A 181 -11.18 1.22 1.82
CA SER A 181 -12.07 1.20 0.65
C SER A 181 -12.52 -0.25 0.32
N PRO A 182 -13.79 -0.51 0.03
CA PRO A 182 -14.86 0.42 -0.33
C PRO A 182 -15.68 0.97 0.84
N TYR A 183 -15.33 0.68 2.10
CA TYR A 183 -16.07 1.18 3.26
C TYR A 183 -16.21 2.72 3.21
N THR A 184 -15.09 3.42 3.00
CA THR A 184 -15.07 4.84 2.68
C THR A 184 -14.71 5.06 1.20
N PRO A 185 -15.32 6.04 0.49
CA PRO A 185 -15.00 6.34 -0.90
C PRO A 185 -13.72 7.19 -1.03
N MET A 186 -12.61 6.70 -0.48
CA MET A 186 -11.32 7.41 -0.47
C MET A 186 -10.51 7.10 -1.72
N THR A 187 -9.69 8.08 -2.15
CA THR A 187 -8.65 7.90 -3.17
C THR A 187 -7.39 7.30 -2.58
N ASN A 188 -6.50 6.78 -3.45
CA ASN A 188 -5.25 6.16 -3.03
C ASN A 188 -4.11 7.19 -2.90
N CYS A 189 -3.43 7.53 -3.99
CA CYS A 189 -2.23 8.37 -4.01
C CYS A 189 -2.45 9.63 -4.87
N CYS A 190 -1.63 10.67 -4.62
CA CYS A 190 -1.64 11.87 -5.47
C CYS A 190 -0.27 12.55 -5.60
N LEU A 191 -0.09 13.30 -6.69
CA LEU A 191 0.86 14.39 -6.78
C LEU A 191 0.15 15.68 -6.35
N ILE A 192 0.57 16.24 -5.22
CA ILE A 192 -0.10 17.43 -4.67
C ILE A 192 0.27 18.66 -5.52
N ASP A 193 -0.70 19.50 -5.82
CA ASP A 193 -0.48 20.81 -6.43
C ASP A 193 -0.04 21.85 -5.38
N PHE A 194 1.19 21.70 -4.88
CA PHE A 194 1.75 22.63 -3.90
C PHE A 194 1.89 24.05 -4.46
N ASP A 195 2.28 24.19 -5.73
CA ASP A 195 2.45 25.50 -6.36
C ASP A 195 1.12 26.26 -6.38
N GLY A 196 0.06 25.63 -6.87
CA GLY A 196 -1.28 26.23 -6.89
C GLY A 196 -1.82 26.53 -5.49
N MET A 197 -1.60 25.63 -4.53
CA MET A 197 -2.06 25.82 -3.15
C MET A 197 -1.33 26.97 -2.45
N LEU A 198 -0.01 27.06 -2.54
CA LEU A 198 0.77 28.11 -1.92
C LEU A 198 0.50 29.49 -2.54
N LYS A 199 0.38 29.57 -3.88
CA LYS A 199 0.09 30.83 -4.56
C LYS A 199 -1.30 31.38 -4.25
N ASN A 200 -2.31 30.52 -4.22
CA ASN A 200 -3.72 30.93 -4.08
C ASN A 200 -4.25 30.83 -2.65
N GLY A 201 -3.43 30.37 -1.71
CA GLY A 201 -3.89 30.06 -0.35
C GLY A 201 -4.82 28.81 -0.33
N PHE A 202 -5.23 28.39 0.84
CA PHE A 202 -6.12 27.25 1.07
C PHE A 202 -6.84 27.38 2.42
N LYS A 203 -7.70 26.41 2.77
CA LYS A 203 -8.34 26.36 4.08
C LYS A 203 -7.97 25.10 4.85
N ILE A 204 -7.81 25.22 6.16
CA ILE A 204 -7.77 24.10 7.10
C ILE A 204 -8.78 24.37 8.20
N GLY A 205 -9.81 23.54 8.32
CA GLY A 205 -10.93 23.80 9.21
C GLY A 205 -11.64 25.12 8.86
N ASN A 206 -11.66 26.05 9.78
CA ASN A 206 -12.23 27.40 9.60
C ASN A 206 -11.17 28.49 9.35
N ALA A 207 -9.88 28.11 9.29
CA ALA A 207 -8.79 29.05 9.06
C ALA A 207 -8.47 29.18 7.57
N GLU A 208 -8.38 30.42 7.09
CA GLU A 208 -7.83 30.74 5.77
C GLU A 208 -6.32 30.91 5.89
N VAL A 209 -5.58 30.22 5.03
CA VAL A 209 -4.12 30.26 4.96
C VAL A 209 -3.73 31.03 3.71
N GLU A 210 -3.11 32.17 3.90
CA GLU A 210 -2.67 33.05 2.81
C GLU A 210 -1.36 32.54 2.18
N SER A 211 -1.04 33.04 0.98
CA SER A 211 0.24 32.80 0.31
C SER A 211 1.43 33.17 1.21
N PRO A 212 2.43 32.26 1.37
CA PRO A 212 3.56 32.52 2.28
C PRO A 212 4.45 33.62 1.75
N LYS A 213 5.11 34.33 2.69
CA LYS A 213 6.06 35.43 2.39
C LYS A 213 7.51 35.11 2.75
N SER A 214 7.79 33.85 3.05
CA SER A 214 9.12 33.34 3.37
C SER A 214 9.19 31.85 3.12
N ILE A 215 10.39 31.30 2.93
CA ILE A 215 10.58 29.86 2.77
C ILE A 215 10.20 29.09 4.05
N GLN A 216 10.42 29.66 5.24
CA GLN A 216 10.04 29.04 6.50
C GLN A 216 8.51 28.87 6.60
N THR A 217 7.76 29.90 6.21
CA THR A 217 6.29 29.81 6.18
C THR A 217 5.82 28.84 5.10
N ALA A 218 6.47 28.82 3.94
CA ALA A 218 6.12 27.91 2.85
C ALA A 218 6.32 26.46 3.26
N THR A 219 7.44 26.09 3.88
CA THR A 219 7.70 24.73 4.36
C THR A 219 6.75 24.31 5.48
N ALA A 220 6.40 25.20 6.41
CA ALA A 220 5.40 24.93 7.43
C ALA A 220 4.00 24.68 6.82
N GLN A 221 3.61 25.45 5.82
CA GLN A 221 2.35 25.22 5.10
C GLN A 221 2.37 23.89 4.33
N ILE A 222 3.49 23.53 3.69
CA ILE A 222 3.66 22.22 3.03
C ILE A 222 3.46 21.08 4.02
N SER A 223 4.04 21.15 5.22
CA SER A 223 3.82 20.12 6.26
C SER A 223 2.35 19.99 6.64
N GLN A 224 1.64 21.12 6.79
CA GLN A 224 0.21 21.12 7.08
C GLN A 224 -0.62 20.51 5.95
N ILE A 225 -0.31 20.85 4.71
CA ILE A 225 -0.95 20.27 3.52
C ILE A 225 -0.74 18.75 3.50
N ILE A 226 0.50 18.28 3.66
CA ILE A 226 0.86 16.86 3.69
C ILE A 226 0.06 16.12 4.77
N ALA A 227 0.00 16.67 5.99
CA ALA A 227 -0.74 16.08 7.11
C ALA A 227 -2.23 15.92 6.81
N ASN A 228 -2.84 16.92 6.20
CA ASN A 228 -4.27 16.90 5.86
C ASN A 228 -4.56 15.99 4.66
N VAL A 229 -3.74 16.03 3.61
CA VAL A 229 -3.86 15.15 2.45
C VAL A 229 -3.69 13.68 2.86
N ALA A 230 -2.63 13.36 3.61
CA ALA A 230 -2.36 12.01 4.09
C ALA A 230 -3.41 11.49 5.08
N SER A 231 -4.18 12.38 5.72
CA SER A 231 -5.34 12.03 6.57
C SER A 231 -6.64 11.87 5.77
N SER A 232 -6.67 12.29 4.51
CA SER A 232 -7.84 12.30 3.64
C SER A 232 -7.82 11.24 2.53
N GLN A 233 -6.72 10.50 2.42
CA GLN A 233 -6.52 9.37 1.49
C GLN A 233 -5.72 8.27 2.21
N TYR A 234 -5.62 7.08 1.63
CA TYR A 234 -4.94 5.96 2.29
C TYR A 234 -3.53 5.67 1.75
N GLY A 235 -3.15 6.19 0.58
CA GLY A 235 -1.83 6.00 -0.02
C GLY A 235 -0.90 7.19 0.14
N GLY A 236 0.12 7.25 -0.72
CA GLY A 236 1.17 8.26 -0.66
C GLY A 236 0.80 9.61 -1.24
N CYS A 237 1.50 10.64 -0.79
CA CYS A 237 1.44 11.99 -1.34
C CYS A 237 2.85 12.45 -1.74
N SER A 238 2.97 13.09 -2.91
CA SER A 238 4.27 13.43 -3.47
C SER A 238 4.32 14.87 -3.97
N ALA A 239 5.49 15.48 -3.85
CA ALA A 239 5.84 16.74 -4.50
C ALA A 239 6.68 16.45 -5.74
N ASP A 240 6.28 16.95 -6.90
CA ASP A 240 6.97 16.67 -8.17
C ASP A 240 8.32 17.36 -8.25
N ARG A 241 8.40 18.65 -7.88
CA ARG A 241 9.60 19.50 -7.99
C ARG A 241 9.66 20.48 -6.82
N ILE A 242 10.03 19.98 -5.65
CA ILE A 242 9.97 20.79 -4.41
C ILE A 242 10.95 21.96 -4.41
N ASP A 243 12.10 21.81 -5.06
CA ASP A 243 13.11 22.86 -5.23
C ASP A 243 12.58 24.05 -6.03
N GLU A 244 11.89 23.80 -7.15
CA GLU A 244 11.26 24.82 -7.98
C GLU A 244 10.06 25.48 -7.28
N VAL A 245 9.25 24.70 -6.55
CA VAL A 245 8.11 25.21 -5.79
C VAL A 245 8.53 26.17 -4.66
N LEU A 246 9.62 25.88 -3.98
CA LEU A 246 10.10 26.66 -2.84
C LEU A 246 11.01 27.83 -3.20
N ALA A 247 11.65 27.79 -4.37
CA ALA A 247 12.61 28.83 -4.80
C ALA A 247 12.04 30.28 -4.77
N PRO A 248 10.80 30.55 -5.22
CA PRO A 248 10.23 31.90 -5.14
C PRO A 248 10.16 32.45 -3.70
N TYR A 249 9.90 31.59 -2.73
CA TYR A 249 9.81 31.97 -1.32
C TYR A 249 11.19 32.20 -0.69
N ALA A 250 12.22 31.47 -1.14
CA ALA A 250 13.62 31.71 -0.79
C ALA A 250 14.10 33.05 -1.37
N GLU A 251 13.66 33.41 -2.57
CA GLU A 251 13.94 34.71 -3.16
C GLU A 251 13.32 35.87 -2.34
N LEU A 252 12.10 35.71 -1.81
CA LEU A 252 11.52 36.71 -0.92
C LEU A 252 12.36 36.91 0.36
N ASN A 253 12.94 35.85 0.93
CA ASN A 253 13.89 35.98 2.04
C ASN A 253 15.13 36.77 1.61
N TYR A 254 15.69 36.49 0.43
CA TYR A 254 16.85 37.20 -0.09
C TYR A 254 16.58 38.69 -0.25
N GLN A 255 15.45 39.05 -0.86
CA GLN A 255 15.07 40.46 -1.03
C GLN A 255 14.88 41.17 0.32
N LYS A 256 14.31 40.50 1.31
CA LYS A 256 14.19 41.01 2.68
C LYS A 256 15.58 41.26 3.28
N HIS A 257 16.48 40.28 3.23
CA HIS A 257 17.81 40.42 3.79
C HIS A 257 18.67 41.47 3.06
N LEU A 258 18.45 41.67 1.75
CA LEU A 258 19.12 42.71 0.98
C LEU A 258 18.65 44.08 1.48
N LYS A 259 17.34 44.26 1.70
CA LYS A 259 16.80 45.50 2.24
C LYS A 259 17.28 45.78 3.68
N ASP A 260 17.37 44.74 4.51
CA ASP A 260 17.93 44.87 5.86
C ASP A 260 19.41 45.24 5.82
N ALA A 261 20.18 44.71 4.84
CA ALA A 261 21.58 44.98 4.65
C ALA A 261 21.86 46.46 4.25
N GLU A 262 20.94 47.09 3.53
CA GLU A 262 21.07 48.53 3.17
C GLU A 262 21.20 49.42 4.40
N GLN A 263 20.67 49.02 5.53
CA GLN A 263 20.68 49.78 6.78
C GLN A 263 21.87 49.49 7.68
N TRP A 264 22.44 48.28 7.61
CA TRP A 264 23.40 47.79 8.61
C TRP A 264 24.73 47.28 8.05
N VAL A 265 24.87 47.15 6.72
CA VAL A 265 26.02 46.52 6.08
C VAL A 265 26.63 47.45 5.04
N LEU A 266 27.96 47.47 4.94
CA LEU A 266 28.67 48.24 3.92
C LEU A 266 28.21 47.82 2.49
N PRO A 267 28.09 48.77 1.56
CA PRO A 267 27.53 48.54 0.22
C PRO A 267 28.15 47.36 -0.52
N ASP A 268 29.48 47.20 -0.43
CA ASP A 268 30.24 46.13 -1.07
C ASP A 268 30.05 44.73 -0.45
N LYS A 269 29.36 44.67 0.71
CA LYS A 269 29.09 43.42 1.46
C LYS A 269 27.59 43.04 1.54
N GLN A 270 26.72 43.86 1.02
CA GLN A 270 25.27 43.69 1.17
C GLN A 270 24.77 42.40 0.50
N GLU A 271 25.22 42.13 -0.72
CA GLU A 271 24.82 40.89 -1.43
C GLU A 271 25.37 39.62 -0.76
N GLU A 272 26.65 39.67 -0.32
CA GLU A 272 27.26 38.54 0.41
C GLU A 272 26.49 38.23 1.71
N TYR A 273 26.16 39.28 2.48
CA TYR A 273 25.36 39.16 3.69
C TYR A 273 23.99 38.59 3.41
N ALA A 274 23.24 39.17 2.47
CA ALA A 274 21.90 38.73 2.13
C ALA A 274 21.89 37.27 1.66
N TRP A 275 22.86 36.86 0.85
CA TRP A 275 23.01 35.50 0.38
C TRP A 275 23.38 34.52 1.51
N ALA A 276 24.28 34.88 2.40
CA ALA A 276 24.63 34.06 3.57
C ALA A 276 23.44 33.83 4.50
N LYS A 277 22.65 34.88 4.75
CA LYS A 277 21.42 34.76 5.54
C LYS A 277 20.37 33.88 4.86
N THR A 278 20.17 34.08 3.57
CA THR A 278 19.21 33.28 2.77
C THR A 278 19.58 31.80 2.75
N LYS A 279 20.86 31.46 2.58
CA LYS A 279 21.31 30.06 2.66
C LYS A 279 21.00 29.43 4.01
N LYS A 280 21.17 30.19 5.10
CA LYS A 280 20.82 29.72 6.43
C LYS A 280 19.30 29.51 6.55
N ASP A 281 18.48 30.44 6.08
CA ASP A 281 17.04 30.34 6.09
C ASP A 281 16.55 29.10 5.29
N ILE A 282 17.12 28.86 4.12
CA ILE A 282 16.84 27.68 3.30
C ILE A 282 17.19 26.40 4.07
N TYR A 283 18.38 26.33 4.66
CA TYR A 283 18.80 25.15 5.44
C TYR A 283 17.87 24.90 6.62
N ASP A 284 17.57 25.92 7.41
CA ASP A 284 16.71 25.82 8.60
C ASP A 284 15.28 25.40 8.20
N ALA A 285 14.72 25.94 7.13
CA ALA A 285 13.40 25.61 6.62
C ALA A 285 13.32 24.17 6.11
N MET A 286 14.31 23.72 5.34
CA MET A 286 14.36 22.34 4.84
C MET A 286 14.61 21.34 5.97
N GLN A 287 15.41 21.69 6.97
CA GLN A 287 15.61 20.87 8.17
C GLN A 287 14.31 20.70 8.95
N SER A 288 13.57 21.78 9.16
CA SER A 288 12.25 21.73 9.80
C SER A 288 11.30 20.82 9.05
N LEU A 289 11.21 20.97 7.72
CA LEU A 289 10.37 20.15 6.87
C LEU A 289 10.69 18.64 6.98
N GLU A 290 11.98 18.28 6.95
CA GLU A 290 12.39 16.87 7.09
C GLU A 290 12.04 16.31 8.47
N TYR A 291 12.27 17.05 9.54
CA TYR A 291 11.89 16.64 10.89
C TYR A 291 10.37 16.50 11.05
N GLU A 292 9.60 17.47 10.58
CA GLU A 292 8.14 17.45 10.66
C GLU A 292 7.57 16.25 9.93
N ILE A 293 7.95 16.00 8.68
CA ILE A 293 7.42 14.86 7.90
C ILE A 293 7.80 13.53 8.55
N ASN A 294 9.04 13.39 9.06
CA ASN A 294 9.50 12.13 9.65
C ASN A 294 8.86 11.83 11.01
N THR A 295 8.40 12.84 11.74
CA THR A 295 7.82 12.71 13.08
C THR A 295 6.31 12.88 13.12
N LEU A 296 5.68 13.28 12.03
CA LEU A 296 4.25 13.50 11.94
C LEU A 296 3.49 12.17 11.98
N PHE A 297 2.40 12.14 12.75
CA PHE A 297 1.39 11.08 12.67
C PHE A 297 0.10 11.67 12.11
N THR A 298 -0.43 11.03 11.07
CA THR A 298 -1.73 11.37 10.49
C THR A 298 -2.88 10.92 11.40
N SER A 299 -4.10 11.35 11.09
CA SER A 299 -5.30 10.82 11.75
C SER A 299 -5.48 9.33 11.56
N ASN A 300 -4.89 8.75 10.51
CA ASN A 300 -4.88 7.32 10.21
C ASN A 300 -3.80 6.55 10.99
N GLY A 301 -3.15 7.16 11.98
CA GLY A 301 -2.17 6.54 12.86
C GLY A 301 -0.88 6.09 12.17
N GLN A 302 -0.55 6.65 11.02
CA GLN A 302 0.68 6.33 10.28
C GLN A 302 1.50 7.59 9.97
N THR A 303 2.81 7.43 9.81
CA THR A 303 3.66 8.48 9.24
C THR A 303 3.27 8.68 7.76
N PRO A 304 3.12 9.93 7.28
CA PRO A 304 2.75 10.19 5.90
C PRO A 304 3.74 9.58 4.91
N PHE A 305 3.25 8.80 3.94
CA PHE A 305 4.03 8.33 2.82
C PHE A 305 4.33 9.49 1.87
N THR A 306 5.35 10.26 2.18
CA THR A 306 5.70 11.45 1.42
C THR A 306 6.94 11.22 0.58
N SER A 307 6.88 11.59 -0.70
CA SER A 307 8.03 11.63 -1.60
C SER A 307 8.30 13.06 -2.06
N LEU A 308 9.56 13.48 -2.05
CA LEU A 308 10.00 14.78 -2.54
C LEU A 308 10.91 14.58 -3.75
N GLY A 309 10.42 15.02 -4.92
CA GLY A 309 11.20 15.09 -6.15
C GLY A 309 11.96 16.41 -6.27
N PHE A 310 13.20 16.36 -6.75
CA PHE A 310 14.06 17.53 -6.95
C PHE A 310 15.21 17.21 -7.92
N GLY A 311 15.99 18.22 -8.31
CA GLY A 311 17.21 18.04 -9.09
C GLY A 311 17.20 18.67 -10.47
N LEU A 312 16.06 19.22 -10.94
CA LEU A 312 15.95 19.87 -12.26
C LEU A 312 16.15 21.38 -12.21
N GLY A 313 15.98 22.01 -11.06
CA GLY A 313 16.13 23.45 -10.90
C GLY A 313 17.58 23.91 -11.10
N THR A 314 17.76 25.06 -11.76
CA THR A 314 19.09 25.59 -12.19
C THR A 314 19.43 26.93 -11.58
N ASN A 315 18.44 27.68 -11.11
CA ASN A 315 18.73 28.97 -10.49
C ASN A 315 19.40 28.80 -9.11
N ARG A 316 20.00 29.85 -8.59
CA ARG A 316 20.77 29.80 -7.34
C ARG A 316 19.94 29.33 -6.12
N PHE A 317 18.65 29.66 -6.07
CA PHE A 317 17.78 29.28 -4.96
C PHE A 317 17.39 27.80 -5.05
N GLU A 318 17.02 27.33 -6.23
CA GLU A 318 16.71 25.90 -6.50
C GLU A 318 17.92 25.03 -6.16
N ARG A 319 19.12 25.41 -6.63
CA ARG A 319 20.36 24.68 -6.33
C ARG A 319 20.68 24.66 -4.84
N GLU A 320 20.48 25.77 -4.13
CA GLU A 320 20.71 25.82 -2.67
C GLU A 320 19.72 24.96 -1.90
N ILE A 321 18.45 24.92 -2.33
CA ILE A 321 17.43 24.02 -1.77
C ILE A 321 17.83 22.55 -1.98
N GLN A 322 18.25 22.18 -3.19
CA GLN A 322 18.74 20.83 -3.51
C GLN A 322 19.92 20.43 -2.60
N LYS A 323 20.90 21.33 -2.42
CA LYS A 323 22.04 21.13 -1.51
C LYS A 323 21.60 20.99 -0.05
N ALA A 324 20.64 21.80 0.40
CA ALA A 324 20.12 21.75 1.75
C ALA A 324 19.45 20.40 2.02
N ILE A 325 18.56 19.92 1.14
CA ILE A 325 17.91 18.62 1.23
C ILE A 325 18.95 17.50 1.42
N LEU A 326 19.97 17.47 0.58
CA LEU A 326 20.98 16.41 0.60
C LEU A 326 21.87 16.49 1.84
N ASN A 327 22.34 17.69 2.23
CA ASN A 327 23.20 17.87 3.40
C ASN A 327 22.48 17.54 4.71
N ILE A 328 21.20 17.89 4.84
CA ILE A 328 20.37 17.56 6.01
C ILE A 328 20.22 16.03 6.12
N ARG A 329 19.93 15.36 5.00
CA ARG A 329 19.82 13.91 4.97
C ARG A 329 21.15 13.24 5.29
N ILE A 330 22.28 13.69 4.76
CA ILE A 330 23.62 13.19 5.07
C ILE A 330 23.90 13.30 6.57
N LYS A 331 23.58 14.46 7.17
CA LYS A 331 23.75 14.70 8.61
C LYS A 331 22.91 13.75 9.46
N GLY A 332 21.68 13.46 9.03
CA GLY A 332 20.72 12.64 9.78
C GLY A 332 20.04 13.39 10.93
N LEU A 333 19.07 12.73 11.55
CA LEU A 333 18.19 13.31 12.57
C LEU A 333 18.78 13.21 13.99
N GLY A 334 18.69 14.30 14.73
CA GLY A 334 19.05 14.37 16.15
C GLY A 334 20.56 14.21 16.42
N SER A 335 20.90 14.07 17.69
CA SER A 335 22.29 13.91 18.15
C SER A 335 22.90 12.54 17.77
N GLU A 336 22.05 11.56 17.53
CA GLU A 336 22.46 10.21 17.09
C GLU A 336 22.63 10.10 15.58
N HIS A 337 22.29 11.16 14.82
CA HIS A 337 22.35 11.18 13.37
C HIS A 337 21.58 10.04 12.69
N ARG A 338 20.37 9.73 13.18
CA ARG A 338 19.53 8.65 12.65
C ARG A 338 19.12 8.93 11.21
N THR A 339 19.00 7.87 10.43
CA THR A 339 18.51 7.97 9.06
C THR A 339 17.01 8.25 9.06
N ALA A 340 16.59 9.33 8.40
CA ALA A 340 15.18 9.64 8.20
C ALA A 340 14.55 8.64 7.23
N ILE A 341 13.40 8.08 7.60
CA ILE A 341 12.63 7.18 6.74
C ILE A 341 11.79 7.99 5.73
N PHE A 342 11.14 9.06 6.20
CA PHE A 342 10.39 10.02 5.39
C PHE A 342 10.92 11.43 5.61
N PRO A 343 10.78 12.31 4.59
CA PRO A 343 10.29 12.03 3.23
C PRO A 343 11.23 11.13 2.44
N LYS A 344 10.70 10.33 1.53
CA LYS A 344 11.48 9.66 0.51
C LYS A 344 12.05 10.71 -0.44
N LEU A 345 13.35 10.69 -0.65
CA LEU A 345 14.04 11.62 -1.56
C LEU A 345 14.20 10.98 -2.94
N ILE A 346 13.84 11.72 -3.98
CA ILE A 346 13.93 11.29 -5.37
C ILE A 346 14.69 12.36 -6.19
N PHE A 347 15.88 12.00 -6.62
CA PHE A 347 16.75 12.89 -7.40
C PHE A 347 16.65 12.58 -8.90
N THR A 348 16.38 13.58 -9.71
CA THR A 348 16.24 13.41 -11.15
C THR A 348 17.57 13.63 -11.86
N LEU A 349 18.04 12.59 -12.55
CA LEU A 349 19.15 12.68 -13.49
C LEU A 349 18.65 13.16 -14.85
N LYS A 350 19.34 14.12 -15.45
CA LYS A 350 19.02 14.64 -16.78
C LYS A 350 20.29 14.94 -17.57
N ARG A 351 20.30 14.45 -18.80
CA ARG A 351 21.38 14.70 -19.77
C ARG A 351 21.57 16.20 -20.01
N GLY A 352 22.82 16.65 -20.05
CA GLY A 352 23.15 18.06 -20.20
C GLY A 352 22.90 18.98 -19.01
N LEU A 353 22.38 18.39 -17.87
CA LEU A 353 22.12 19.15 -16.66
C LEU A 353 22.96 18.68 -15.45
N ASN A 354 22.89 17.40 -15.12
CA ASN A 354 23.59 16.85 -13.96
C ASN A 354 24.13 15.43 -14.18
N LEU A 355 23.88 14.81 -15.34
CA LEU A 355 24.32 13.46 -15.63
C LEU A 355 25.82 13.40 -15.90
N GLU A 356 26.31 14.26 -16.79
CA GLU A 356 27.71 14.26 -17.28
C GLU A 356 28.58 15.27 -16.54
N PRO A 357 29.89 14.99 -16.40
CA PRO A 357 30.86 15.98 -15.92
C PRO A 357 30.84 17.29 -16.71
N GLY A 358 30.98 18.40 -16.02
CA GLY A 358 31.00 19.74 -16.64
C GLY A 358 29.65 20.36 -16.92
N THR A 359 28.56 19.66 -16.61
CA THR A 359 27.18 20.18 -16.69
C THR A 359 26.83 21.02 -15.45
N PRO A 360 25.81 21.92 -15.52
CA PRO A 360 25.57 22.94 -14.48
C PRO A 360 25.37 22.42 -13.07
N ASN A 361 24.71 21.24 -12.92
CA ASN A 361 24.37 20.65 -11.63
C ASN A 361 25.10 19.33 -11.34
N TYR A 362 26.21 19.06 -12.01
CA TYR A 362 27.01 17.84 -11.79
C TYR A 362 27.56 17.75 -10.35
N ASP A 363 27.89 18.88 -9.73
CA ASP A 363 28.29 18.96 -8.33
C ASP A 363 27.22 18.47 -7.39
N ILE A 364 25.95 18.70 -7.71
CA ILE A 364 24.81 18.22 -6.94
C ILE A 364 24.62 16.71 -7.10
N LYS A 365 24.88 16.15 -8.29
CA LYS A 365 24.92 14.67 -8.48
C LYS A 365 25.97 14.04 -7.57
N GLY A 366 27.16 14.65 -7.45
CA GLY A 366 28.19 14.18 -6.53
C GLY A 366 27.73 14.15 -5.08
N LEU A 367 27.00 15.18 -4.64
CA LEU A 367 26.40 15.23 -3.31
C LEU A 367 25.26 14.21 -3.13
N ALA A 368 24.45 13.97 -4.18
CA ALA A 368 23.41 12.96 -4.19
C ALA A 368 23.99 11.54 -4.07
N LEU A 369 25.10 11.25 -4.75
CA LEU A 369 25.84 9.99 -4.63
C LEU A 369 26.37 9.78 -3.20
N GLU A 370 26.98 10.80 -2.60
CA GLU A 370 27.41 10.74 -1.20
C GLU A 370 26.23 10.45 -0.26
N CYS A 371 25.11 11.13 -0.46
CA CYS A 371 23.92 10.93 0.33
C CYS A 371 23.37 9.51 0.18
N ALA A 372 23.24 9.00 -1.04
CA ALA A 372 22.72 7.68 -1.33
C ALA A 372 23.58 6.55 -0.72
N THR A 373 24.92 6.69 -0.75
CA THR A 373 25.82 5.72 -0.14
C THR A 373 25.78 5.71 1.38
N LYS A 374 25.39 6.82 2.02
CA LYS A 374 25.29 6.96 3.47
C LYS A 374 23.88 6.71 4.04
N ARG A 375 22.83 6.94 3.23
CA ARG A 375 21.44 6.99 3.70
C ARG A 375 20.45 6.19 2.85
N MET A 376 20.91 5.48 1.81
CA MET A 376 20.09 4.81 0.78
C MET A 376 19.15 5.73 -0.02
N TYR A 377 19.01 6.98 0.34
CA TYR A 377 18.33 8.03 -0.42
C TYR A 377 19.32 9.09 -0.85
N PRO A 378 19.06 9.79 -1.96
CA PRO A 378 17.90 9.68 -2.85
C PRO A 378 17.91 8.44 -3.73
N ASP A 379 16.71 7.98 -4.10
CA ASP A 379 16.52 7.16 -5.30
C ASP A 379 16.66 8.07 -6.53
N VAL A 380 16.91 7.49 -7.71
CA VAL A 380 17.10 8.27 -8.93
C VAL A 380 16.08 7.98 -10.01
N LEU A 381 15.66 9.04 -10.71
CA LEU A 381 14.87 8.96 -11.93
C LEU A 381 15.73 9.36 -13.14
N SER A 382 15.55 8.65 -14.24
CA SER A 382 16.10 8.99 -15.55
C SER A 382 15.09 9.83 -16.31
N TYR A 383 15.37 11.13 -16.48
CA TYR A 383 14.42 12.09 -17.05
C TYR A 383 13.85 11.63 -18.40
N ASP A 384 14.73 11.33 -19.36
CA ASP A 384 14.32 10.95 -20.71
C ASP A 384 13.59 9.61 -20.71
N LYS A 385 14.06 8.64 -19.92
CA LYS A 385 13.44 7.31 -19.86
C LYS A 385 12.05 7.34 -19.22
N ILE A 386 11.81 8.21 -18.24
CA ILE A 386 10.45 8.40 -17.68
C ILE A 386 9.50 8.96 -18.73
N ILE A 387 9.95 9.91 -19.58
CA ILE A 387 9.15 10.44 -20.69
C ILE A 387 8.82 9.33 -21.69
N ASP A 388 9.82 8.53 -22.08
CA ASP A 388 9.62 7.40 -22.99
C ASP A 388 8.57 6.39 -22.48
N LEU A 389 8.62 6.09 -21.17
CA LEU A 389 7.75 5.09 -20.55
C LEU A 389 6.34 5.60 -20.22
N THR A 390 6.18 6.89 -19.93
CA THR A 390 4.94 7.42 -19.34
C THR A 390 4.37 8.64 -20.07
N GLY A 391 5.02 9.09 -21.14
CA GLY A 391 4.57 10.19 -22.01
C GLY A 391 4.89 11.60 -21.50
N SER A 392 5.29 11.77 -20.22
CA SER A 392 5.73 13.06 -19.65
C SER A 392 6.59 12.83 -18.42
N PHE A 393 7.40 13.83 -18.03
CA PHE A 393 8.22 13.71 -16.83
C PHE A 393 7.43 14.06 -15.57
N LYS A 394 7.49 13.19 -14.57
CA LYS A 394 7.00 13.38 -13.19
C LYS A 394 7.61 12.35 -12.26
N VAL A 395 7.58 12.66 -10.96
CA VAL A 395 7.97 11.68 -9.94
C VAL A 395 6.83 10.70 -9.66
N PRO A 396 7.12 9.52 -9.11
CA PRO A 396 6.08 8.57 -8.71
C PRO A 396 5.31 9.09 -7.48
N MET A 397 4.04 8.69 -7.41
CA MET A 397 3.23 8.84 -6.22
C MET A 397 3.51 7.69 -5.25
N GLY A 398 3.68 7.99 -3.96
CA GLY A 398 3.94 6.98 -2.94
C GLY A 398 5.18 6.14 -3.25
N CYS A 399 5.02 4.80 -3.28
CA CYS A 399 6.14 3.88 -3.48
C CYS A 399 6.70 3.92 -4.89
N ARG A 400 5.84 3.75 -5.91
CA ARG A 400 6.27 3.59 -7.32
C ARG A 400 5.18 3.86 -8.35
N SER A 401 4.03 4.41 -7.99
CA SER A 401 2.91 4.62 -8.92
C SER A 401 3.17 5.81 -9.82
N PHE A 402 3.14 5.61 -11.14
CA PHE A 402 3.32 6.67 -12.13
C PHE A 402 2.00 7.02 -12.81
N LEU A 403 1.71 8.31 -12.85
CA LEU A 403 0.70 8.86 -13.74
C LEU A 403 1.15 8.66 -15.19
N GLN A 404 0.21 8.48 -16.10
CA GLN A 404 0.50 8.55 -17.53
C GLN A 404 0.37 10.00 -18.01
N GLY A 405 1.03 10.35 -19.12
CA GLY A 405 0.95 11.68 -19.71
C GLY A 405 -0.50 12.10 -19.95
N TRP A 406 -0.85 13.33 -19.59
CA TRP A 406 -2.19 13.89 -19.76
C TRP A 406 -2.12 15.39 -20.02
N LYS A 407 -2.99 15.86 -20.88
CA LYS A 407 -3.11 17.27 -21.24
C LYS A 407 -4.50 17.76 -20.91
N ASP A 408 -4.57 18.98 -20.41
CA ASP A 408 -5.85 19.67 -20.16
C ASP A 408 -6.54 20.12 -21.46
N GLU A 409 -7.70 20.75 -21.32
CA GLU A 409 -8.50 21.32 -22.41
C GLU A 409 -7.76 22.41 -23.23
N ASN A 410 -6.69 22.98 -22.68
CA ASN A 410 -5.84 23.95 -23.37
C ASN A 410 -4.62 23.30 -24.04
N GLY A 411 -4.51 21.96 -23.96
CA GLY A 411 -3.38 21.21 -24.47
C GLY A 411 -2.12 21.29 -23.61
N GLN A 412 -2.21 21.83 -22.40
CA GLN A 412 -1.11 21.92 -21.46
C GLN A 412 -0.93 20.61 -20.69
N GLU A 413 0.31 20.17 -20.55
CA GLU A 413 0.65 18.99 -19.75
C GLU A 413 0.42 19.27 -18.27
N VAL A 414 -0.32 18.39 -17.60
CA VAL A 414 -0.63 18.50 -16.17
C VAL A 414 -0.22 17.22 -15.46
N ASN A 415 0.65 17.34 -14.47
CA ASN A 415 1.10 16.26 -13.60
C ASN A 415 0.65 16.49 -12.14
N SER A 416 1.02 17.63 -11.55
CA SER A 416 0.57 18.01 -10.20
C SER A 416 -0.94 18.17 -10.13
N GLY A 417 -1.53 17.80 -9.00
CA GLY A 417 -2.97 17.80 -8.79
C GLY A 417 -3.70 16.59 -9.39
N ARG A 418 -2.97 15.56 -9.84
CA ARG A 418 -3.56 14.31 -10.35
C ARG A 418 -3.40 13.17 -9.33
N MET A 419 -4.19 12.11 -9.49
CA MET A 419 -4.34 11.07 -8.47
C MET A 419 -4.48 9.67 -9.08
N ASN A 420 -4.28 8.68 -8.22
CA ASN A 420 -4.63 7.28 -8.43
C ASN A 420 -5.84 6.91 -7.55
N LEU A 421 -6.83 6.23 -8.13
CA LEU A 421 -8.06 5.84 -7.43
C LEU A 421 -7.93 4.51 -6.68
N GLY A 422 -6.95 3.70 -7.01
CA GLY A 422 -6.67 2.46 -6.31
C GLY A 422 -6.10 1.35 -7.18
N VAL A 423 -5.84 0.22 -6.52
CA VAL A 423 -5.13 -0.93 -7.10
C VAL A 423 -5.90 -2.22 -6.84
N VAL A 424 -5.89 -3.12 -7.82
CA VAL A 424 -6.23 -4.54 -7.66
C VAL A 424 -5.09 -5.36 -8.24
N THR A 425 -4.56 -6.31 -7.48
CA THR A 425 -3.42 -7.14 -7.91
C THR A 425 -3.85 -8.58 -8.17
N VAL A 426 -3.40 -9.14 -9.27
CA VAL A 426 -3.63 -10.53 -9.67
C VAL A 426 -2.51 -11.43 -9.15
N ASN A 427 -2.87 -12.60 -8.64
CA ASN A 427 -1.94 -13.64 -8.21
C ASN A 427 -1.52 -14.49 -9.40
N LEU A 428 -0.51 -14.05 -10.14
CA LEU A 428 -0.01 -14.78 -11.31
C LEU A 428 0.58 -16.16 -10.95
N PRO A 429 1.36 -16.33 -9.85
CA PRO A 429 1.83 -17.65 -9.43
C PRO A 429 0.70 -18.67 -9.24
N ARG A 430 -0.43 -18.28 -8.68
CA ARG A 430 -1.59 -19.18 -8.52
C ARG A 430 -2.12 -19.65 -9.85
N ILE A 431 -2.23 -18.78 -10.84
CA ILE A 431 -2.67 -19.14 -12.20
C ILE A 431 -1.75 -20.22 -12.78
N ALA A 432 -0.43 -20.04 -12.63
CA ALA A 432 0.54 -21.02 -13.08
C ALA A 432 0.42 -22.36 -12.34
N LEU A 433 0.21 -22.34 -11.02
CA LEU A 433 -0.01 -23.57 -10.23
C LEU A 433 -1.32 -24.28 -10.62
N GLU A 434 -2.40 -23.55 -10.85
CA GLU A 434 -3.71 -24.09 -11.27
C GLU A 434 -3.68 -24.66 -12.69
N SER A 435 -2.79 -24.17 -13.55
CA SER A 435 -2.63 -24.68 -14.93
C SER A 435 -1.96 -26.06 -14.99
N GLU A 436 -1.30 -26.49 -13.90
CA GLU A 436 -0.64 -27.81 -13.82
C GLU A 436 0.41 -28.05 -14.94
N GLY A 437 1.04 -26.96 -15.40
CA GLY A 437 2.07 -26.99 -16.47
C GLY A 437 1.51 -26.94 -17.90
N ASP A 438 0.21 -26.72 -18.06
CA ASP A 438 -0.46 -26.54 -19.35
C ASP A 438 -0.58 -25.03 -19.67
N LEU A 439 0.08 -24.60 -20.76
CA LEU A 439 0.08 -23.19 -21.18
C LEU A 439 -1.29 -22.71 -21.69
N ASP A 440 -2.06 -23.57 -22.38
CA ASP A 440 -3.40 -23.18 -22.86
C ASP A 440 -4.34 -22.97 -21.68
N LYS A 441 -4.29 -23.89 -20.70
CA LYS A 441 -5.04 -23.78 -19.43
C LYS A 441 -4.60 -22.53 -18.63
N PHE A 442 -3.31 -22.19 -18.66
CA PHE A 442 -2.83 -20.95 -18.05
C PHE A 442 -3.54 -19.73 -18.63
N TRP A 443 -3.59 -19.59 -19.94
CA TRP A 443 -4.22 -18.46 -20.60
C TRP A 443 -5.74 -18.41 -20.40
N GLU A 444 -6.40 -19.57 -20.31
CA GLU A 444 -7.82 -19.66 -19.98
C GLU A 444 -8.10 -19.11 -18.59
N ILE A 445 -7.38 -19.57 -17.56
CA ILE A 445 -7.51 -19.09 -16.18
C ILE A 445 -7.10 -17.62 -16.08
N PHE A 446 -6.05 -17.23 -16.75
CA PHE A 446 -5.60 -15.82 -16.79
C PHE A 446 -6.71 -14.90 -17.33
N ASN A 447 -7.37 -15.27 -18.40
CA ASN A 447 -8.50 -14.53 -18.96
C ASN A 447 -9.64 -14.35 -17.94
N GLU A 448 -10.00 -15.42 -17.24
CA GLU A 448 -11.01 -15.37 -16.19
C GLU A 448 -10.61 -14.38 -15.06
N ARG A 449 -9.36 -14.46 -14.60
CA ARG A 449 -8.85 -13.58 -13.53
C ARG A 449 -8.78 -12.11 -13.96
N MET A 450 -8.47 -11.85 -15.23
CA MET A 450 -8.48 -10.49 -15.78
C MET A 450 -9.89 -9.89 -15.77
N ASN A 451 -10.91 -10.65 -16.13
CA ASN A 451 -12.31 -10.18 -16.08
C ASN A 451 -12.75 -9.86 -14.63
N ILE A 452 -12.35 -10.68 -13.65
CA ILE A 452 -12.62 -10.39 -12.23
C ILE A 452 -11.89 -9.12 -11.78
N ALA A 453 -10.65 -8.92 -12.24
CA ALA A 453 -9.87 -7.73 -11.90
C ALA A 453 -10.47 -6.46 -12.53
N GLU A 454 -10.99 -6.53 -13.77
CA GLU A 454 -11.74 -5.47 -14.41
C GLU A 454 -12.95 -5.05 -13.57
N ASP A 455 -13.82 -6.00 -13.23
CA ASP A 455 -15.01 -5.74 -12.41
C ASP A 455 -14.64 -5.11 -11.06
N ALA A 456 -13.56 -5.58 -10.43
CA ALA A 456 -13.08 -5.05 -9.16
C ALA A 456 -12.57 -3.61 -9.29
N LEU A 457 -11.85 -3.28 -10.36
CA LEU A 457 -11.32 -1.93 -10.62
C LEU A 457 -12.44 -0.95 -10.98
N VAL A 458 -13.39 -1.37 -11.82
CA VAL A 458 -14.56 -0.58 -12.17
C VAL A 458 -15.41 -0.29 -10.93
N TYR A 459 -15.67 -1.31 -10.11
CA TYR A 459 -16.36 -1.12 -8.83
C TYR A 459 -15.65 -0.11 -7.92
N ARG A 460 -14.31 -0.15 -7.86
CA ARG A 460 -13.53 0.81 -7.07
C ARG A 460 -13.72 2.24 -7.57
N VAL A 461 -13.71 2.45 -8.88
CA VAL A 461 -13.95 3.77 -9.50
C VAL A 461 -15.35 4.27 -9.14
N GLU A 462 -16.37 3.46 -9.39
CA GLU A 462 -17.77 3.84 -9.11
C GLU A 462 -17.98 4.16 -7.62
N ARG A 463 -17.35 3.40 -6.73
CA ARG A 463 -17.42 3.68 -5.31
C ARG A 463 -16.74 4.99 -4.92
N THR A 464 -15.59 5.31 -5.53
CA THR A 464 -14.86 6.57 -5.25
C THR A 464 -15.66 7.79 -5.72
N LYS A 465 -16.43 7.68 -6.80
CA LYS A 465 -17.33 8.74 -7.32
C LYS A 465 -18.46 9.11 -6.37
N GLU A 466 -18.82 8.24 -5.44
CA GLU A 466 -19.85 8.54 -4.42
C GLU A 466 -19.36 9.52 -3.34
N ALA A 467 -18.09 9.89 -3.32
CA ALA A 467 -17.58 10.92 -2.42
C ALA A 467 -18.18 12.30 -2.74
N SER A 468 -18.40 13.06 -1.68
CA SER A 468 -18.71 14.51 -1.78
C SER A 468 -17.43 15.32 -1.61
N PRO A 469 -17.28 16.48 -2.25
CA PRO A 469 -16.15 17.38 -1.97
C PRO A 469 -15.98 17.74 -0.49
N ALA A 470 -17.07 17.70 0.28
CA ALA A 470 -17.04 17.92 1.73
C ALA A 470 -16.43 16.77 2.54
N ASN A 471 -16.29 15.56 1.99
CA ASN A 471 -15.65 14.42 2.66
C ASN A 471 -14.14 14.62 2.84
N ALA A 472 -13.49 15.27 1.87
CA ALA A 472 -12.06 15.57 1.89
C ALA A 472 -11.80 16.98 1.29
N PRO A 473 -12.12 18.06 2.03
CA PRO A 473 -12.05 19.43 1.48
C PRO A 473 -10.66 19.81 0.98
N ILE A 474 -9.59 19.35 1.64
CA ILE A 474 -8.21 19.63 1.21
C ILE A 474 -7.93 19.09 -0.20
N LEU A 475 -8.49 17.93 -0.54
CA LEU A 475 -8.31 17.28 -1.84
C LEU A 475 -9.17 17.97 -2.91
N TYR A 476 -10.45 18.13 -2.63
CA TYR A 476 -11.45 18.49 -3.64
C TYR A 476 -11.75 20.00 -3.71
N GLN A 477 -11.75 20.72 -2.56
CA GLN A 477 -12.17 22.11 -2.52
C GLN A 477 -10.98 23.09 -2.42
N TYR A 478 -9.87 22.68 -1.82
CA TYR A 478 -8.76 23.59 -1.49
C TYR A 478 -7.51 23.41 -2.33
N GLY A 479 -7.58 22.57 -3.36
CA GLY A 479 -6.64 22.62 -4.47
C GLY A 479 -5.54 21.54 -4.47
N ALA A 480 -5.50 20.60 -3.53
CA ALA A 480 -4.51 19.52 -3.58
C ALA A 480 -4.62 18.71 -4.89
N PHE A 481 -5.84 18.57 -5.45
CA PHE A 481 -6.09 17.97 -6.75
C PHE A 481 -6.09 19.00 -7.92
N GLY A 482 -5.46 20.15 -7.76
CA GLY A 482 -5.29 21.19 -8.78
C GLY A 482 -6.55 22.01 -9.02
N LYS A 483 -7.67 21.40 -9.38
CA LYS A 483 -8.97 22.07 -9.57
C LYS A 483 -9.71 22.16 -8.23
N ARG A 484 -10.38 23.27 -7.98
CA ARG A 484 -11.20 23.50 -6.77
C ARG A 484 -12.67 23.30 -7.08
N LEU A 485 -13.29 22.32 -6.42
CA LEU A 485 -14.73 22.04 -6.56
C LEU A 485 -15.53 22.80 -5.50
N GLY A 486 -16.76 23.16 -5.85
CA GLY A 486 -17.75 23.60 -4.89
C GLY A 486 -18.24 22.44 -4.01
N LYS A 487 -18.81 22.77 -2.85
CA LYS A 487 -19.28 21.77 -1.88
C LYS A 487 -20.26 20.72 -2.46
N TYR A 488 -21.02 21.10 -3.46
CA TYR A 488 -22.10 20.30 -4.07
C TYR A 488 -21.75 19.78 -5.48
N ASP A 489 -20.54 20.04 -5.96
CA ASP A 489 -20.08 19.52 -7.24
C ASP A 489 -19.87 18.01 -7.17
N GLN A 490 -19.82 17.37 -8.33
CA GLN A 490 -19.49 15.94 -8.44
C GLN A 490 -17.97 15.76 -8.52
N VAL A 491 -17.42 14.85 -7.70
CA VAL A 491 -15.97 14.62 -7.66
C VAL A 491 -15.42 13.95 -8.93
N ASP A 492 -16.27 13.28 -9.70
CA ASP A 492 -15.88 12.61 -10.94
C ASP A 492 -15.37 13.58 -12.02
N GLN A 493 -15.71 14.88 -11.95
CA GLN A 493 -15.10 15.92 -12.79
C GLN A 493 -13.56 15.96 -12.70
N LEU A 494 -13.00 15.42 -11.62
CA LEU A 494 -11.56 15.29 -11.42
C LEU A 494 -11.00 13.95 -11.91
N PHE A 495 -11.84 12.99 -12.25
CA PHE A 495 -11.44 11.63 -12.55
C PHE A 495 -11.56 11.28 -14.04
N THR A 496 -12.62 11.79 -14.71
CA THR A 496 -12.96 11.52 -16.12
C THR A 496 -11.94 12.09 -17.10
N HIS A 497 -12.12 11.77 -18.37
CA HIS A 497 -11.24 12.14 -19.48
C HIS A 497 -9.79 11.67 -19.26
N ARG A 498 -9.63 10.48 -18.66
CA ARG A 498 -8.34 9.85 -18.35
C ARG A 498 -7.44 10.68 -17.43
N ARG A 499 -8.00 11.62 -16.66
CA ARG A 499 -7.23 12.44 -15.73
C ARG A 499 -6.75 11.66 -14.51
N ALA A 500 -7.62 10.80 -13.95
CA ALA A 500 -7.24 9.88 -12.86
C ALA A 500 -6.68 8.58 -13.42
N THR A 501 -5.79 7.93 -12.65
CA THR A 501 -5.29 6.60 -12.94
C THR A 501 -5.95 5.53 -12.06
N VAL A 502 -6.01 4.31 -12.60
CA VAL A 502 -6.48 3.10 -11.94
C VAL A 502 -5.49 1.98 -12.24
N SER A 503 -5.09 1.20 -11.26
CA SER A 503 -3.95 0.30 -11.42
C SER A 503 -4.33 -1.18 -11.38
N LEU A 504 -4.01 -1.91 -12.45
CA LEU A 504 -3.99 -3.37 -12.51
C LEU A 504 -2.62 -3.88 -12.08
N GLY A 505 -2.53 -4.46 -10.89
CA GLY A 505 -1.29 -4.97 -10.33
C GLY A 505 -1.03 -6.44 -10.63
N TYR A 506 0.24 -6.83 -10.52
CA TYR A 506 0.68 -8.23 -10.56
C TYR A 506 1.91 -8.44 -9.69
N ILE A 507 2.15 -9.70 -9.27
CA ILE A 507 3.37 -10.15 -8.61
C ILE A 507 3.83 -11.50 -9.17
N GLY A 508 5.07 -11.88 -8.89
CA GLY A 508 5.53 -13.25 -8.99
C GLY A 508 5.78 -13.77 -10.41
N LEU A 509 6.26 -12.94 -11.34
CA LEU A 509 6.65 -13.44 -12.67
C LEU A 509 7.75 -14.49 -12.59
N TYR A 510 8.62 -14.43 -11.58
CA TYR A 510 9.62 -15.46 -11.33
C TYR A 510 8.96 -16.82 -11.12
N GLU A 511 8.01 -16.91 -10.19
CA GLU A 511 7.32 -18.15 -9.85
C GLU A 511 6.50 -18.68 -11.04
N VAL A 512 5.86 -17.79 -11.80
CA VAL A 512 5.13 -18.19 -13.02
C VAL A 512 6.04 -18.92 -13.98
N ALA A 513 7.17 -18.33 -14.34
CA ALA A 513 8.11 -18.97 -15.27
C ALA A 513 8.78 -20.21 -14.67
N ALA A 514 9.02 -20.21 -13.35
CA ALA A 514 9.61 -21.37 -12.67
C ALA A 514 8.71 -22.62 -12.71
N VAL A 515 7.38 -22.44 -12.71
CA VAL A 515 6.42 -23.56 -12.86
C VAL A 515 6.59 -24.27 -14.21
N PHE A 516 6.82 -23.52 -15.29
CA PHE A 516 6.90 -24.08 -16.65
C PHE A 516 8.32 -24.43 -17.09
N TYR A 517 9.34 -23.69 -16.62
CA TYR A 517 10.71 -23.76 -17.15
C TYR A 517 11.76 -24.07 -16.06
N GLY A 518 11.34 -24.22 -14.79
CA GLY A 518 12.25 -24.46 -13.66
C GLY A 518 12.91 -23.19 -13.11
N GLY A 519 13.62 -23.32 -11.98
CA GLY A 519 14.08 -22.19 -11.18
C GLY A 519 15.25 -21.36 -11.72
N ASN A 520 15.86 -21.72 -12.86
CA ASN A 520 16.97 -20.97 -13.50
C ASN A 520 16.59 -20.47 -14.90
N TRP A 521 15.37 -20.04 -15.04
CA TRP A 521 14.77 -19.65 -16.30
C TRP A 521 15.23 -18.29 -16.86
N GLU A 522 15.86 -17.43 -16.07
CA GLU A 522 16.16 -16.04 -16.47
C GLU A 522 17.08 -15.94 -17.69
N THR A 523 17.86 -16.99 -17.96
CA THR A 523 18.69 -17.13 -19.16
C THR A 523 18.00 -17.89 -20.29
N ASN A 524 16.78 -18.36 -20.09
CA ASN A 524 15.99 -19.06 -21.09
C ASN A 524 15.13 -18.06 -21.90
N PRO A 525 15.40 -17.89 -23.22
CA PRO A 525 14.63 -16.95 -24.05
C PRO A 525 13.13 -17.24 -24.10
N GLU A 526 12.72 -18.52 -24.19
CA GLU A 526 11.30 -18.91 -24.25
C GLU A 526 10.56 -18.52 -22.97
N ALA A 527 11.17 -18.75 -21.81
CA ALA A 527 10.63 -18.34 -20.53
C ALA A 527 10.52 -16.81 -20.41
N LYS A 528 11.53 -16.11 -20.92
CA LYS A 528 11.53 -14.64 -20.97
C LYS A 528 10.40 -14.13 -21.86
N ASP A 529 10.25 -14.68 -23.07
CA ASP A 529 9.20 -14.31 -24.02
C ASP A 529 7.81 -14.57 -23.42
N PHE A 530 7.63 -15.68 -22.70
CA PHE A 530 6.38 -16.00 -22.02
C PHE A 530 6.02 -14.96 -20.96
N THR A 531 6.96 -14.59 -20.08
CA THR A 531 6.70 -13.57 -19.04
C THR A 531 6.43 -12.18 -19.64
N VAL A 532 7.12 -11.85 -20.73
CA VAL A 532 6.88 -10.61 -21.49
C VAL A 532 5.49 -10.62 -22.14
N ALA A 533 5.05 -11.77 -22.68
CA ALA A 533 3.72 -11.92 -23.28
C ALA A 533 2.60 -11.68 -22.26
N ILE A 534 2.77 -12.13 -21.00
CA ILE A 534 1.81 -11.86 -19.92
C ILE A 534 1.64 -10.35 -19.71
N VAL A 535 2.74 -9.62 -19.57
CA VAL A 535 2.71 -8.16 -19.34
C VAL A 535 2.12 -7.42 -20.55
N LYS A 536 2.44 -7.86 -21.77
CA LYS A 536 1.85 -7.30 -23.00
C LYS A 536 0.33 -7.50 -23.09
N ASP A 537 -0.18 -8.68 -22.69
CA ASP A 537 -1.62 -8.91 -22.69
C ASP A 537 -2.31 -8.05 -21.60
N MET A 538 -1.72 -7.95 -20.42
CA MET A 538 -2.21 -7.03 -19.39
C MET A 538 -2.26 -5.58 -19.92
N LYS A 539 -1.23 -5.13 -20.63
CA LYS A 539 -1.18 -3.79 -21.22
C LYS A 539 -2.29 -3.57 -22.24
N ARG A 540 -2.50 -4.52 -23.16
CA ARG A 540 -3.57 -4.47 -24.14
C ARG A 540 -4.95 -4.29 -23.48
N ARG A 541 -5.22 -5.06 -22.41
CA ARG A 541 -6.49 -4.99 -21.68
C ARG A 541 -6.70 -3.65 -20.99
N VAL A 542 -5.70 -3.13 -20.29
CA VAL A 542 -5.87 -1.82 -19.63
C VAL A 542 -6.03 -0.68 -20.62
N GLU A 543 -5.53 -0.81 -21.86
CA GLU A 543 -5.79 0.15 -22.94
C GLU A 543 -7.25 0.05 -23.42
N GLU A 544 -7.77 -1.17 -23.63
CA GLU A 544 -9.18 -1.40 -23.98
C GLU A 544 -10.11 -0.85 -22.89
N TRP A 545 -9.83 -1.12 -21.61
CA TRP A 545 -10.60 -0.57 -20.48
C TRP A 545 -10.51 0.95 -20.41
N SER A 546 -9.35 1.53 -20.71
CA SER A 546 -9.18 2.99 -20.73
C SER A 546 -10.02 3.66 -21.80
N GLU A 547 -10.23 2.99 -22.94
CA GLU A 547 -11.13 3.45 -23.99
C GLU A 547 -12.59 3.29 -23.60
N GLN A 548 -12.93 2.18 -22.98
CA GLN A 548 -14.31 1.84 -22.62
C GLN A 548 -14.85 2.71 -21.47
N TYR A 549 -14.05 2.99 -20.44
CA TYR A 549 -14.51 3.60 -19.19
C TYR A 549 -14.09 5.06 -19.00
N ASP A 550 -13.32 5.64 -19.90
CA ASP A 550 -12.82 7.04 -19.86
C ASP A 550 -11.95 7.37 -18.63
N TYR A 551 -11.29 6.35 -18.04
CA TYR A 551 -10.27 6.48 -17.00
C TYR A 551 -8.94 5.95 -17.53
N HIS A 552 -7.81 6.34 -16.92
CA HIS A 552 -6.52 5.81 -17.34
C HIS A 552 -6.19 4.54 -16.55
N PHE A 553 -6.52 3.37 -17.08
CA PHE A 553 -6.06 2.10 -16.53
C PHE A 553 -4.61 1.85 -16.92
N SER A 554 -3.80 1.39 -15.99
CA SER A 554 -2.38 1.12 -16.23
C SER A 554 -1.90 -0.13 -15.51
N VAL A 555 -0.89 -0.81 -16.09
CA VAL A 555 -0.27 -1.97 -15.46
C VAL A 555 0.72 -1.52 -14.40
N TYR A 556 0.58 -2.06 -13.21
CA TYR A 556 1.32 -1.69 -12.01
C TYR A 556 2.12 -2.87 -11.48
N SER A 557 3.43 -2.72 -11.43
CA SER A 557 4.32 -3.71 -10.80
C SER A 557 4.20 -3.59 -9.28
N THR A 558 3.30 -4.36 -8.70
CA THR A 558 2.89 -4.23 -7.29
C THR A 558 4.07 -4.37 -6.34
N PRO A 559 4.21 -3.51 -5.33
CA PRO A 559 5.22 -3.64 -4.30
C PRO A 559 5.05 -4.92 -3.48
N SER A 560 6.16 -5.53 -3.11
CA SER A 560 6.18 -6.68 -2.22
C SER A 560 6.04 -6.25 -0.75
N GLU A 561 4.87 -5.80 -0.35
CA GLU A 561 4.56 -5.54 1.07
C GLU A 561 4.06 -6.83 1.75
N SER A 562 2.95 -6.79 2.45
CA SER A 562 2.31 -7.98 3.01
C SER A 562 1.75 -8.95 1.95
N LEU A 563 1.58 -8.47 0.71
CA LEU A 563 0.92 -9.21 -0.36
C LEU A 563 1.68 -10.45 -0.83
N THR A 564 3.01 -10.37 -0.96
CA THR A 564 3.84 -11.51 -1.38
C THR A 564 3.83 -12.64 -0.35
N ASP A 565 3.75 -12.31 0.94
CA ASP A 565 3.53 -13.25 2.03
C ASP A 565 2.10 -13.84 1.98
N ARG A 566 1.09 -12.98 1.88
CA ARG A 566 -0.31 -13.39 1.87
C ARG A 566 -0.63 -14.38 0.74
N PHE A 567 -0.22 -14.08 -0.49
CA PHE A 567 -0.46 -14.94 -1.62
C PHE A 567 0.30 -16.27 -1.51
N CYS A 568 1.58 -16.23 -1.15
CA CYS A 568 2.38 -17.42 -0.97
C CYS A 568 1.80 -18.34 0.12
N ARG A 569 1.37 -17.80 1.25
CA ARG A 569 0.74 -18.56 2.33
C ARG A 569 -0.57 -19.23 1.88
N LEU A 570 -1.47 -18.48 1.22
CA LEU A 570 -2.73 -19.03 0.72
C LEU A 570 -2.51 -20.11 -0.35
N ASP A 571 -1.46 -19.99 -1.16
CA ASP A 571 -1.11 -20.98 -2.16
C ASP A 571 -0.44 -22.20 -1.54
N THR A 572 0.36 -22.02 -0.49
CA THR A 572 0.90 -23.12 0.32
C THR A 572 -0.22 -23.93 0.99
N GLU A 573 -1.25 -23.25 1.52
CA GLU A 573 -2.44 -23.92 2.10
C GLU A 573 -3.20 -24.74 1.04
N LYS A 574 -3.25 -24.26 -0.21
CA LYS A 574 -4.00 -24.91 -1.29
C LYS A 574 -3.22 -26.02 -2.03
N PHE A 575 -1.95 -25.79 -2.34
CA PHE A 575 -1.13 -26.65 -3.19
C PHE A 575 -0.03 -27.40 -2.43
N GLY A 576 0.17 -27.10 -1.15
CA GLY A 576 1.30 -27.60 -0.36
C GLY A 576 2.58 -26.80 -0.63
N VAL A 577 3.69 -27.34 -0.10
CA VAL A 577 5.02 -26.79 -0.32
C VAL A 577 5.54 -27.23 -1.69
N VAL A 578 5.64 -26.29 -2.61
CA VAL A 578 6.16 -26.51 -3.97
C VAL A 578 7.56 -25.92 -4.04
N PRO A 579 8.59 -26.76 -4.37
CA PRO A 579 9.99 -26.32 -4.45
C PRO A 579 10.16 -25.12 -5.38
N ASP A 580 10.94 -24.14 -4.94
CA ASP A 580 11.27 -22.90 -5.65
C ASP A 580 10.08 -21.95 -5.92
N ILE A 581 8.89 -22.32 -5.50
CA ILE A 581 7.65 -21.53 -5.65
C ILE A 581 7.16 -21.10 -4.27
N THR A 582 6.58 -22.01 -3.47
CA THR A 582 5.97 -21.68 -2.17
C THR A 582 6.89 -21.98 -0.98
N ASP A 583 7.96 -22.74 -1.15
CA ASP A 583 8.93 -23.12 -0.11
C ASP A 583 9.74 -21.94 0.42
N LYS A 584 9.78 -20.82 -0.30
CA LYS A 584 10.43 -19.56 0.12
C LYS A 584 9.64 -18.81 1.20
N GLU A 585 8.37 -19.12 1.37
CA GLU A 585 7.41 -18.41 2.22
C GLU A 585 7.12 -16.95 1.79
N TYR A 586 7.52 -16.58 0.58
CA TYR A 586 7.19 -15.31 -0.09
C TYR A 586 7.25 -15.45 -1.60
N TYR A 587 6.50 -14.61 -2.32
CA TYR A 587 6.61 -14.48 -3.76
C TYR A 587 7.54 -13.34 -4.16
N THR A 588 8.16 -13.47 -5.32
CA THR A 588 9.05 -12.46 -5.87
C THR A 588 8.27 -11.19 -6.22
N ASN A 589 8.89 -10.04 -5.94
CA ASN A 589 8.34 -8.73 -6.22
C ASN A 589 8.16 -8.53 -7.73
N SER A 590 6.90 -8.45 -8.20
CA SER A 590 6.51 -8.17 -9.59
C SER A 590 7.40 -8.85 -10.66
N PHE A 591 8.21 -8.08 -11.40
CA PHE A 591 9.10 -8.54 -12.48
C PHE A 591 10.56 -8.74 -12.04
N HIS A 592 10.88 -8.56 -10.77
CA HIS A 592 12.26 -8.52 -10.31
C HIS A 592 12.97 -9.86 -10.46
N TYR A 593 14.28 -9.78 -10.67
CA TYR A 593 15.18 -10.91 -10.56
C TYR A 593 15.10 -11.52 -9.15
N ASP A 594 15.16 -12.85 -9.03
CA ASP A 594 15.08 -13.49 -7.71
C ASP A 594 16.22 -13.01 -6.79
N VAL A 595 15.87 -12.54 -5.60
CA VAL A 595 16.81 -11.93 -4.64
C VAL A 595 17.88 -12.89 -4.12
N ARG A 596 17.67 -14.21 -4.27
CA ARG A 596 18.61 -15.28 -3.91
C ARG A 596 19.74 -15.44 -4.92
N LYS A 597 19.61 -14.85 -6.11
CA LYS A 597 20.57 -14.95 -7.22
C LYS A 597 21.51 -13.77 -7.25
N ASN A 598 22.63 -13.93 -7.93
CA ASN A 598 23.73 -12.95 -7.94
C ASN A 598 24.08 -12.48 -9.35
N PRO A 599 23.15 -11.85 -10.11
CA PRO A 599 23.54 -11.13 -11.33
C PRO A 599 24.38 -9.91 -10.96
N THR A 600 25.17 -9.41 -11.90
CA THR A 600 25.74 -8.05 -11.76
C THR A 600 24.61 -7.01 -11.81
N PRO A 601 24.79 -5.80 -11.27
CA PRO A 601 23.80 -4.73 -11.41
C PRO A 601 23.41 -4.48 -12.88
N PHE A 602 24.36 -4.56 -13.78
CA PHE A 602 24.17 -4.34 -15.22
C PHE A 602 23.29 -5.44 -15.85
N GLU A 603 23.59 -6.71 -15.60
CA GLU A 603 22.79 -7.85 -16.07
C GLU A 603 21.37 -7.80 -15.52
N LYS A 604 21.23 -7.44 -14.22
CA LYS A 604 19.91 -7.31 -13.59
C LYS A 604 19.07 -6.22 -14.24
N LEU A 605 19.66 -5.05 -14.49
CA LEU A 605 18.96 -3.93 -15.13
C LEU A 605 18.60 -4.26 -16.58
N ASP A 606 19.49 -4.93 -17.34
CA ASP A 606 19.20 -5.39 -18.69
C ASP A 606 18.11 -6.45 -18.74
N PHE A 607 18.04 -7.30 -17.72
CA PHE A 607 16.96 -8.29 -17.61
C PHE A 607 15.61 -7.61 -17.32
N GLU A 608 15.57 -6.66 -16.40
CA GLU A 608 14.33 -6.09 -15.88
C GLU A 608 13.73 -4.97 -16.76
N LYS A 609 14.56 -4.24 -17.54
CA LYS A 609 14.13 -3.06 -18.31
C LYS A 609 12.95 -3.30 -19.25
N ILE A 610 12.83 -4.52 -19.79
CA ILE A 610 11.81 -4.87 -20.79
C ILE A 610 10.39 -4.74 -20.24
N TYR A 611 10.15 -5.03 -18.95
CA TYR A 611 8.80 -5.09 -18.40
C TYR A 611 8.11 -3.72 -18.34
N PRO A 612 8.71 -2.63 -17.85
CA PRO A 612 8.16 -1.30 -18.03
C PRO A 612 8.02 -0.88 -19.50
N GLU A 613 8.96 -1.26 -20.37
CA GLU A 613 8.95 -0.93 -21.80
C GLU A 613 7.76 -1.58 -22.54
N VAL A 614 7.41 -2.81 -22.23
CA VAL A 614 6.28 -3.51 -22.88
C VAL A 614 4.92 -3.20 -22.26
N GLY A 615 4.87 -2.43 -21.15
CA GLY A 615 3.60 -2.00 -20.63
C GLY A 615 3.46 -1.81 -19.13
N ALA A 616 4.34 -2.35 -18.31
CA ALA A 616 4.26 -2.18 -16.84
C ALA A 616 4.73 -0.78 -16.39
N SER A 617 4.25 0.28 -17.07
CA SER A 617 4.67 1.66 -16.87
C SER A 617 3.79 2.45 -15.88
N GLY A 618 2.70 1.87 -15.39
CA GLY A 618 1.82 2.48 -14.39
C GLY A 618 2.40 2.46 -12.98
N GLY A 619 3.48 1.72 -12.76
CA GLY A 619 4.23 1.70 -11.51
C GLY A 619 5.37 0.70 -11.56
N PHE A 620 6.59 1.16 -11.32
CA PHE A 620 7.79 0.33 -11.34
C PHE A 620 8.91 0.99 -10.53
N ILE A 621 9.86 0.18 -10.08
CA ILE A 621 11.14 0.58 -9.50
C ILE A 621 12.10 -0.59 -9.62
N HIS A 622 13.35 -0.32 -9.97
CA HIS A 622 14.42 -1.30 -10.01
C HIS A 622 15.29 -1.17 -8.77
N TYR A 623 15.83 -2.27 -8.29
CA TYR A 623 16.72 -2.29 -7.12
C TYR A 623 18.00 -3.04 -7.44
N CYS A 624 19.13 -2.53 -6.94
CA CYS A 624 20.36 -3.29 -6.88
C CYS A 624 20.84 -3.36 -5.43
N GLU A 625 21.25 -4.56 -5.02
CA GLU A 625 21.80 -4.82 -3.68
C GLU A 625 23.32 -4.64 -3.71
N TYR A 626 23.82 -3.67 -2.99
CA TYR A 626 25.24 -3.36 -2.97
C TYR A 626 25.91 -3.77 -1.64
N PRO A 627 27.24 -4.00 -1.63
CA PRO A 627 28.02 -3.95 -0.40
C PRO A 627 28.04 -2.51 0.16
N VAL A 628 28.77 -2.29 1.26
CA VAL A 628 28.97 -0.95 1.81
C VAL A 628 29.66 -0.06 0.77
N LEU A 629 28.97 0.98 0.31
CA LEU A 629 29.45 1.87 -0.77
C LEU A 629 30.05 3.19 -0.30
N GLN A 630 30.04 3.51 0.99
CA GLN A 630 30.50 4.79 1.52
C GLN A 630 31.93 5.16 1.11
N GLN A 631 32.79 4.16 0.94
CA GLN A 631 34.20 4.35 0.53
C GLN A 631 34.38 4.42 -1.00
N ASN A 632 33.35 4.07 -1.78
CA ASN A 632 33.44 4.05 -3.24
C ASN A 632 32.14 4.52 -3.91
N PRO A 633 31.80 5.82 -3.79
CA PRO A 633 30.61 6.37 -4.45
C PRO A 633 30.68 6.32 -5.99
N LYS A 634 31.89 6.23 -6.58
CA LYS A 634 32.08 6.10 -8.03
C LYS A 634 31.52 4.77 -8.58
N ALA A 635 31.53 3.71 -7.79
CA ALA A 635 30.90 2.46 -8.19
C ALA A 635 29.38 2.63 -8.35
N LEU A 636 28.75 3.40 -7.46
CA LEU A 636 27.33 3.74 -7.59
C LEU A 636 27.07 4.66 -8.78
N GLU A 637 27.96 5.64 -9.02
CA GLU A 637 27.87 6.53 -10.18
C GLU A 637 27.85 5.75 -11.50
N ALA A 638 28.75 4.78 -11.66
CA ALA A 638 28.80 3.94 -12.85
C ALA A 638 27.49 3.18 -13.09
N VAL A 639 26.82 2.72 -12.03
CA VAL A 639 25.51 2.06 -12.16
C VAL A 639 24.42 3.08 -12.49
N TRP A 640 24.42 4.27 -11.90
CA TRP A 640 23.45 5.32 -12.23
C TRP A 640 23.55 5.76 -13.68
N ASP A 641 24.79 5.96 -14.18
CA ASP A 641 25.04 6.33 -15.57
C ASP A 641 24.60 5.22 -16.53
N TYR A 642 24.89 3.96 -16.21
CA TYR A 642 24.43 2.81 -16.99
C TYR A 642 22.89 2.67 -17.02
N ALA A 643 22.25 2.93 -15.89
CA ALA A 643 20.81 2.83 -15.72
C ALA A 643 20.04 3.89 -16.51
N TYR A 644 20.65 5.08 -16.75
CA TYR A 644 19.98 6.26 -17.29
C TYR A 644 19.15 5.99 -18.56
N ASP A 645 19.75 5.31 -19.54
CA ASP A 645 19.08 4.98 -20.82
C ASP A 645 18.29 3.66 -20.79
N ARG A 646 18.29 2.94 -19.67
CA ARG A 646 17.71 1.59 -19.54
C ARG A 646 16.49 1.54 -18.69
N VAL A 647 16.54 2.17 -17.54
CA VAL A 647 15.44 2.11 -16.55
C VAL A 647 15.04 3.52 -16.10
N GLY A 648 13.76 3.74 -15.90
CA GLY A 648 13.24 5.03 -15.51
C GLY A 648 13.46 5.35 -14.04
N TYR A 649 13.51 4.35 -13.16
CA TYR A 649 13.52 4.53 -11.70
C TYR A 649 14.37 3.46 -11.02
N LEU A 650 15.41 3.90 -10.32
CA LEU A 650 16.38 3.03 -9.64
C LEU A 650 16.50 3.38 -8.16
N GLY A 651 16.29 2.39 -7.29
CA GLY A 651 16.58 2.47 -5.85
C GLY A 651 17.93 1.85 -5.50
N THR A 652 18.65 2.48 -4.60
CA THR A 652 19.94 2.01 -4.07
C THR A 652 19.74 1.26 -2.78
N ASN A 653 20.17 -0.01 -2.69
CA ASN A 653 20.18 -0.78 -1.46
C ASN A 653 21.63 -1.07 -1.04
N THR A 654 22.11 -0.34 -0.05
CA THR A 654 23.44 -0.53 0.53
C THR A 654 23.33 -0.63 2.05
N PRO A 655 24.17 -1.43 2.73
CA PRO A 655 24.13 -1.50 4.18
C PRO A 655 24.47 -0.16 4.85
N ILE A 656 23.55 0.30 5.70
CA ILE A 656 23.68 1.54 6.48
C ILE A 656 23.28 1.33 7.94
N ASP A 657 23.27 0.09 8.39
CA ASP A 657 22.93 -0.25 9.78
C ASP A 657 23.97 0.31 10.74
N ARG A 658 23.56 0.74 11.92
CA ARG A 658 24.45 1.36 12.91
C ARG A 658 24.28 0.78 14.30
N CYS A 659 25.39 0.54 14.97
CA CYS A 659 25.44 0.16 16.37
C CYS A 659 25.91 1.34 17.24
N TYR A 660 25.07 1.81 18.15
CA TYR A 660 25.43 2.92 19.06
C TYR A 660 26.33 2.47 20.23
N LYS A 661 26.53 1.15 20.46
CA LYS A 661 27.47 0.64 21.47
C LYS A 661 28.92 0.64 21.00
N CYS A 662 29.17 0.26 19.75
CA CYS A 662 30.53 0.17 19.22
C CYS A 662 30.81 1.10 18.03
N ASN A 663 29.83 1.93 17.65
CA ASN A 663 29.87 2.89 16.53
C ASN A 663 30.14 2.24 15.16
N LEU A 664 29.93 0.92 14.99
CA LEU A 664 30.01 0.30 13.67
C LEU A 664 28.86 0.80 12.79
N GLU A 665 29.17 1.21 11.58
CA GLU A 665 28.23 1.39 10.48
C GLU A 665 28.51 0.34 9.40
N GLY A 666 27.47 -0.34 8.90
CA GLY A 666 27.66 -1.38 7.90
C GLY A 666 26.50 -2.36 7.81
N ASP A 667 26.82 -3.61 7.47
CA ASP A 667 25.82 -4.67 7.26
C ASP A 667 25.66 -5.54 8.51
N PHE A 668 24.44 -5.55 9.07
CA PHE A 668 24.12 -6.38 10.22
C PHE A 668 23.57 -7.73 9.76
N THR A 669 24.04 -8.78 10.45
CA THR A 669 23.66 -10.15 10.12
C THR A 669 22.30 -10.51 10.71
N PRO A 670 21.36 -11.05 9.94
CA PRO A 670 20.12 -11.59 10.47
C PRO A 670 20.40 -12.85 11.29
N THR A 671 19.93 -12.89 12.53
CA THR A 671 20.04 -14.01 13.47
C THR A 671 18.70 -14.32 14.11
N GLU A 672 18.59 -15.41 14.88
CA GLU A 672 17.37 -15.69 15.66
C GLU A 672 17.00 -14.58 16.67
N ARG A 673 17.99 -13.76 17.08
CA ARG A 673 17.78 -12.59 17.96
C ARG A 673 17.47 -11.29 17.22
N GLY A 674 17.26 -11.35 15.89
CA GLY A 674 17.12 -10.20 15.01
C GLY A 674 18.45 -9.83 14.32
N PHE A 675 18.52 -8.64 13.75
CA PHE A 675 19.74 -8.16 13.11
C PHE A 675 20.80 -7.82 14.14
N THR A 676 21.95 -8.46 14.04
CA THR A 676 23.01 -8.43 15.04
C THR A 676 24.26 -7.72 14.49
N CYS A 677 24.81 -6.80 15.27
CA CYS A 677 26.05 -6.11 14.94
C CYS A 677 27.22 -7.13 14.84
N PRO A 678 27.90 -7.22 13.68
CA PRO A 678 28.96 -8.22 13.49
C PRO A 678 30.21 -7.95 14.33
N ASN A 679 30.41 -6.72 14.84
CA ASN A 679 31.56 -6.35 15.64
C ASN A 679 31.39 -6.69 17.13
N CYS A 680 30.26 -6.39 17.74
CA CYS A 680 30.09 -6.54 19.21
C CYS A 680 28.91 -7.45 19.58
N GLY A 681 28.24 -8.09 18.65
CA GLY A 681 27.13 -8.99 18.92
C GLY A 681 25.83 -8.31 19.45
N ASN A 682 25.76 -6.98 19.41
CA ASN A 682 24.60 -6.23 19.89
C ASN A 682 23.42 -6.41 18.94
N SER A 683 22.26 -6.77 19.48
CA SER A 683 20.97 -6.90 18.75
C SER A 683 19.82 -6.16 19.44
N ASP A 684 20.11 -5.35 20.46
CA ASP A 684 19.10 -4.58 21.19
C ASP A 684 18.54 -3.46 20.32
N PRO A 685 17.22 -3.47 19.97
CA PRO A 685 16.59 -2.47 19.11
C PRO A 685 16.70 -1.02 19.59
N LYS A 686 16.99 -0.81 20.88
CA LYS A 686 17.18 0.54 21.44
C LYS A 686 18.56 1.12 21.14
N THR A 687 19.54 0.26 20.87
CA THR A 687 20.94 0.63 20.67
C THR A 687 21.51 0.19 19.33
N VAL A 688 20.68 -0.35 18.46
CA VAL A 688 20.98 -0.57 17.04
C VAL A 688 19.94 0.16 16.18
N ASP A 689 20.38 0.68 15.05
CA ASP A 689 19.52 1.28 14.01
C ASP A 689 19.69 0.45 12.75
N VAL A 690 18.67 -0.36 12.44
CA VAL A 690 18.68 -1.25 11.28
C VAL A 690 17.75 -0.69 10.24
N VAL A 691 18.30 -0.30 9.10
CA VAL A 691 17.53 0.30 8.00
C VAL A 691 17.61 -0.57 6.76
N LYS A 692 16.48 -1.07 6.32
CA LYS A 692 16.36 -1.91 5.12
C LYS A 692 15.29 -1.38 4.19
N ARG A 693 15.45 -1.62 2.90
CA ARG A 693 14.38 -1.34 1.95
C ARG A 693 13.30 -2.42 2.10
N THR A 694 12.10 -2.00 2.45
CA THR A 694 10.96 -2.91 2.64
C THR A 694 10.16 -3.11 1.37
N CYS A 695 9.92 -2.02 0.63
CA CYS A 695 9.34 -2.04 -0.71
C CYS A 695 9.83 -0.82 -1.49
N GLY A 696 9.01 0.16 -1.80
CA GLY A 696 9.43 1.43 -2.40
C GLY A 696 10.03 2.43 -1.41
N TYR A 697 10.08 2.13 -0.11
CA TYR A 697 10.59 2.98 0.98
C TYR A 697 11.44 2.17 1.97
N LEU A 698 12.11 2.89 2.85
CA LEU A 698 12.94 2.31 3.90
C LEU A 698 12.11 1.98 5.14
N GLY A 699 12.58 1.02 5.93
CA GLY A 699 11.98 0.67 7.20
C GLY A 699 12.98 0.05 8.16
N ASN A 700 12.65 0.02 9.44
CA ASN A 700 13.41 -0.68 10.45
C ASN A 700 12.71 -1.99 10.82
N PRO A 701 13.23 -3.15 10.37
CA PRO A 701 12.58 -4.44 10.62
C PRO A 701 12.51 -4.86 12.09
N GLN A 702 13.29 -4.24 12.96
CA GLN A 702 13.29 -4.53 14.40
C GLN A 702 12.39 -3.60 15.21
N ALA A 703 12.17 -2.38 14.72
CA ALA A 703 11.37 -1.38 15.41
C ALA A 703 9.92 -1.33 14.93
N ARG A 704 9.62 -1.92 13.76
CA ARG A 704 8.29 -1.92 13.17
C ARG A 704 7.88 -3.33 12.77
N PRO A 705 6.60 -3.69 12.97
CA PRO A 705 6.10 -4.99 12.61
C PRO A 705 6.17 -5.22 11.10
N MET A 706 6.57 -6.43 10.71
CA MET A 706 6.57 -6.90 9.32
C MET A 706 6.11 -8.36 9.28
N VAL A 707 5.44 -8.72 8.18
CA VAL A 707 5.03 -10.11 7.91
C VAL A 707 6.26 -11.01 7.73
N ASN A 708 6.11 -12.30 8.04
CA ASN A 708 7.21 -13.28 8.04
C ASN A 708 7.89 -13.39 6.66
N GLY A 709 7.11 -13.48 5.59
CA GLY A 709 7.65 -13.56 4.24
C GLY A 709 8.53 -12.36 3.85
N ARG A 710 8.27 -11.20 4.45
CA ARG A 710 9.11 -10.01 4.24
C ARG A 710 10.47 -10.13 4.94
N HIS A 711 10.49 -10.66 6.16
CA HIS A 711 11.75 -10.98 6.86
C HIS A 711 12.57 -12.02 6.09
N LYS A 712 11.92 -13.06 5.59
CA LYS A 712 12.54 -14.12 4.77
C LYS A 712 13.17 -13.56 3.50
N GLU A 713 12.44 -12.72 2.78
CA GLU A 713 12.93 -12.09 1.55
C GLU A 713 14.14 -11.18 1.81
N ILE A 714 14.07 -10.29 2.81
CA ILE A 714 15.20 -9.41 3.16
C ILE A 714 16.42 -10.21 3.56
N SER A 715 16.24 -11.29 4.32
CA SER A 715 17.33 -12.16 4.75
C SER A 715 17.96 -12.99 3.63
N ALA A 716 17.19 -13.25 2.56
CA ALA A 716 17.65 -14.02 1.40
C ALA A 716 18.40 -13.18 0.36
N ARG A 717 18.42 -11.84 0.47
CA ARG A 717 19.05 -10.96 -0.52
C ARG A 717 20.54 -11.18 -0.64
N VAL A 718 21.00 -11.36 -1.89
CA VAL A 718 22.41 -11.49 -2.24
C VAL A 718 22.95 -10.16 -2.76
N LYS A 719 24.17 -9.80 -2.40
CA LYS A 719 24.84 -8.57 -2.86
C LYS A 719 25.35 -8.74 -4.30
N HIS A 720 25.00 -7.81 -5.17
CA HIS A 720 25.30 -7.87 -6.61
C HIS A 720 26.73 -7.39 -6.99
N MET A 721 27.51 -6.92 -6.03
CA MET A 721 28.90 -6.47 -6.19
C MET A 721 29.78 -7.12 -5.12
N ASN A 722 29.83 -8.45 -5.06
CA ASN A 722 30.78 -9.11 -4.18
C ASN A 722 32.21 -8.92 -4.69
N GLY A 723 33.06 -8.24 -3.91
CA GLY A 723 34.48 -7.90 -3.97
C GLY A 723 35.47 -8.52 -4.96
N SER A 724 35.04 -9.42 -5.82
CA SER A 724 35.82 -9.98 -6.92
C SER A 724 35.26 -9.47 -8.23
N THR A 725 35.91 -8.40 -8.75
CA THR A 725 35.92 -8.03 -10.16
C THR A 725 34.66 -7.39 -10.77
N ILE A 726 34.46 -6.10 -10.52
CA ILE A 726 34.00 -5.23 -11.62
C ILE A 726 35.20 -4.35 -11.99
N LYS A 727 36.00 -4.79 -12.94
CA LYS A 727 36.88 -3.88 -13.70
C LYS A 727 36.01 -3.20 -14.75
N TYR A 728 35.66 -1.95 -14.49
CA TYR A 728 35.10 -1.09 -15.52
C TYR A 728 36.28 -0.66 -16.42
N GLU A 729 36.39 -1.23 -17.59
CA GLU A 729 37.17 -0.68 -18.68
C GLU A 729 36.30 0.40 -19.34
N GLY A 730 36.38 1.61 -18.83
CA GLY A 730 35.79 2.78 -19.48
C GLY A 730 36.48 3.05 -20.81
N ASN A 731 35.71 3.08 -21.89
CA ASN A 731 36.06 3.75 -23.13
C ASN A 731 35.67 5.22 -23.05
#